data_3fdcb9d795c49bb919ffcba1fd5a1e30
#
_entry.id   3fdcb9d795c49bb919ffcba1fd5a1e30
#
_cell.length_a   1.000
_cell.length_b   1.000
_cell.length_c   1.000
_cell.angle_alpha   90.00
_cell.angle_beta   90.00
_cell.angle_gamma   90.00
#
_symmetry.space_group_name_H-M   'P 1'
#
loop_
_entity.id
_entity.type
_entity.pdbx_description
1 polymer ?
#
loop_
_entity_poly.entity_id
_entity_poly.type
_entity_poly.pdbx_seq_one_letter_code
_entity_poly.pdbx_strand_id
1 'polypeptide(L)'
;QRPGQVEMAKSVSRALNQGDIAALEAGTGVGKSYAYLVPAILWAVKNRSRVVISTATIPLGEQLVHKDLPALQRVLGIDFRFALIQGRGNYACRRKTKQVSTEPEIFSDDEERASWVADVVDRLGEAKHGTRQEMLGEVPAEIWSDFQSTSDQSLKARCPHYRECFYYEARRKSFGAHIVVVNHHLLFADLKLRRSTGDFDSDLVLPGYQKVIFDEGHHLEEVACHHLGAEISRRGVLQVLGRLVASRGKRSRKESGRLPWLRSHLARHHQGHAHELLSMTVLPRVRVARKEIEAALDRLEVRVLSESHLVADSAQNNGSFMARIGDREGLLPMTVVSPPLADVRESLDGLRGELQNCFEVLEEETFEPEVEFQAGLVEMRSALRSVVEQISSIDFILGAAGGIQPWIEMASKPAKQLVLRAAPLRVDELLAEHLYGPVSTVIQTSATLRVGESWNFLSDRLGWDHVERERIKREDFSSPFDWKRQVLLGLPGDIPDPGRTGYDQKIAEMVLDTARAADGRTFVLFTSHQALRRTAEMVRSGLQALGMPLLVQGEAPRSELLRRFVDSGHAVLFGNQSYWEGIDVPGAALSCVIIARLPFRIPNHPLEQGRAEELEARGKSPFAHLALPRAVLGLRQGFGRLIRT
;
A
#
# COMPACT_ATOMS: atom_id res chain seq x y z
N GLN A 1 17.12 11.10 30.61
CA GLN A 1 16.55 11.94 29.52
C GLN A 1 17.51 11.90 28.33
N ARG A 2 16.96 11.74 27.14
CA ARG A 2 17.72 11.82 25.87
C ARG A 2 17.58 13.24 25.33
N PRO A 3 18.66 14.06 25.27
CA PRO A 3 18.55 15.47 24.88
C PRO A 3 17.83 15.67 23.54
N GLY A 4 18.24 14.95 22.50
CA GLY A 4 17.60 15.05 21.17
C GLY A 4 16.09 14.72 21.16
N GLN A 5 15.62 13.85 22.05
CA GLN A 5 14.18 13.56 22.20
C GLN A 5 13.41 14.78 22.73
N VAL A 6 13.99 15.47 23.72
CA VAL A 6 13.38 16.65 24.33
C VAL A 6 13.36 17.82 23.34
N GLU A 7 14.44 18.01 22.60
CA GLU A 7 14.54 19.06 21.57
C GLU A 7 13.54 18.81 20.44
N MET A 8 13.46 17.57 19.94
CA MET A 8 12.46 17.20 18.95
C MET A 8 11.03 17.44 19.45
N ALA A 9 10.73 17.09 20.70
CA ALA A 9 9.40 17.33 21.29
C ALA A 9 9.06 18.82 21.36
N LYS A 10 10.03 19.69 21.66
CA LYS A 10 9.86 21.16 21.62
C LYS A 10 9.59 21.66 20.21
N SER A 11 10.28 21.12 19.19
CA SER A 11 10.08 21.49 17.80
C SER A 11 8.70 21.06 17.28
N VAL A 12 8.26 19.83 17.64
CA VAL A 12 6.88 19.37 17.37
C VAL A 12 5.85 20.28 18.04
N SER A 13 6.07 20.65 19.30
CA SER A 13 5.17 21.56 20.02
C SER A 13 5.07 22.94 19.34
N ARG A 14 6.21 23.50 18.90
CA ARG A 14 6.23 24.77 18.15
C ARG A 14 5.42 24.64 16.84
N ALA A 15 5.70 23.62 16.05
CA ALA A 15 5.03 23.41 14.77
C ALA A 15 3.50 23.27 14.94
N LEU A 16 3.04 22.52 15.94
CA LEU A 16 1.60 22.38 16.22
C LEU A 16 0.94 23.71 16.60
N ASN A 17 1.63 24.59 17.33
CA ASN A 17 1.11 25.87 17.78
C ASN A 17 1.18 26.95 16.68
N GLN A 18 2.21 26.95 15.84
CA GLN A 18 2.45 27.98 14.83
C GLN A 18 1.81 27.68 13.48
N GLY A 19 1.41 26.44 13.23
CA GLY A 19 0.89 26.03 11.92
C GLY A 19 1.99 25.76 10.89
N ASP A 20 3.16 25.28 11.38
CA ASP A 20 4.31 25.05 10.53
C ASP A 20 4.22 23.73 9.74
N ILE A 21 4.99 23.68 8.67
CA ILE A 21 5.38 22.46 7.99
C ILE A 21 6.80 22.12 8.45
N ALA A 22 6.94 21.06 9.24
CA ALA A 22 8.19 20.70 9.88
C ALA A 22 8.75 19.39 9.33
N ALA A 23 9.99 19.42 8.87
CA ALA A 23 10.78 18.25 8.50
C ALA A 23 11.80 17.97 9.62
N LEU A 24 11.58 16.89 10.36
CA LEU A 24 12.32 16.57 11.58
C LEU A 24 13.09 15.26 11.38
N GLU A 25 14.39 15.34 11.13
CA GLU A 25 15.25 14.16 11.06
C GLU A 25 15.69 13.77 12.46
N ALA A 26 15.33 12.60 12.93
CA ALA A 26 15.77 12.08 14.22
C ALA A 26 16.44 10.72 14.06
N GLY A 27 17.73 10.67 14.34
CA GLY A 27 18.54 9.45 14.24
C GLY A 27 17.96 8.27 15.03
N THR A 28 18.41 7.06 14.74
CA THR A 28 18.04 5.88 15.51
C THR A 28 18.35 6.06 17.00
N GLY A 29 17.45 5.57 17.86
CA GLY A 29 17.62 5.66 19.32
C GLY A 29 17.20 6.98 19.96
N VAL A 30 16.86 8.03 19.23
CA VAL A 30 16.33 9.28 19.78
C VAL A 30 15.01 9.05 20.53
N GLY A 31 14.19 8.10 20.07
CA GLY A 31 12.85 7.87 20.62
C GLY A 31 11.78 8.74 19.94
N LYS A 32 11.81 8.77 18.60
CA LYS A 32 10.91 9.57 17.75
C LYS A 32 9.45 9.51 18.18
N SER A 33 8.92 8.29 18.41
CA SER A 33 7.50 8.11 18.70
C SER A 33 7.07 8.93 19.92
N TYR A 34 7.78 8.83 21.03
CA TYR A 34 7.47 9.63 22.21
C TYR A 34 7.71 11.12 22.01
N ALA A 35 8.72 11.49 21.21
CA ALA A 35 9.03 12.89 20.93
C ALA A 35 7.91 13.62 20.19
N TYR A 36 7.17 12.94 19.31
CA TYR A 36 6.01 13.55 18.65
C TYR A 36 4.68 13.25 19.35
N LEU A 37 4.51 12.09 20.00
CA LEU A 37 3.26 11.72 20.65
C LEU A 37 2.95 12.62 21.85
N VAL A 38 3.94 12.89 22.72
CA VAL A 38 3.71 13.71 23.92
C VAL A 38 3.17 15.10 23.58
N PRO A 39 3.83 15.92 22.74
CA PRO A 39 3.29 17.22 22.38
C PRO A 39 1.97 17.13 21.58
N ALA A 40 1.79 16.09 20.74
CA ALA A 40 0.53 15.89 20.03
C ALA A 40 -0.64 15.64 20.97
N ILE A 41 -0.47 14.79 21.99
CA ILE A 41 -1.48 14.50 23.03
C ILE A 41 -1.81 15.77 23.80
N LEU A 42 -0.79 16.47 24.32
CA LEU A 42 -0.98 17.68 25.11
C LEU A 42 -1.70 18.77 24.29
N TRP A 43 -1.30 18.94 23.04
CA TRP A 43 -1.93 19.91 22.13
C TRP A 43 -3.39 19.56 21.85
N ALA A 44 -3.65 18.29 21.50
CA ALA A 44 -5.00 17.82 21.14
C ALA A 44 -5.99 17.95 22.30
N VAL A 45 -5.58 17.55 23.52
CA VAL A 45 -6.41 17.67 24.72
C VAL A 45 -6.67 19.13 25.09
N LYS A 46 -5.61 19.96 25.11
CA LYS A 46 -5.73 21.38 25.48
C LYS A 46 -6.62 22.17 24.51
N ASN A 47 -6.53 21.87 23.22
CA ASN A 47 -7.28 22.57 22.19
C ASN A 47 -8.63 21.90 21.87
N ARG A 48 -8.99 20.80 22.52
CA ARG A 48 -10.19 20.00 22.24
C ARG A 48 -10.32 19.67 20.74
N SER A 49 -9.19 19.36 20.14
CA SER A 49 -9.05 19.09 18.72
C SER A 49 -8.39 17.73 18.52
N ARG A 50 -8.01 17.41 17.28
CA ARG A 50 -7.36 16.13 16.99
C ARG A 50 -6.06 16.32 16.23
N VAL A 51 -5.19 15.32 16.38
CA VAL A 51 -3.98 15.16 15.59
C VAL A 51 -4.06 13.80 14.91
N VAL A 52 -3.87 13.78 13.59
CA VAL A 52 -3.75 12.54 12.82
C VAL A 52 -2.28 12.14 12.76
N ILE A 53 -1.99 10.90 13.13
CA ILE A 53 -0.66 10.31 13.02
C ILE A 53 -0.71 9.27 11.92
N SER A 54 0.06 9.51 10.87
CA SER A 54 0.16 8.64 9.72
C SER A 54 1.46 7.84 9.78
N THR A 55 1.38 6.51 9.72
CA THR A 55 2.53 5.60 9.72
C THR A 55 2.75 4.97 8.36
N ALA A 56 3.98 4.60 8.05
CA ALA A 56 4.29 3.96 6.78
C ALA A 56 3.66 2.57 6.64
N THR A 57 3.53 1.83 7.76
CA THR A 57 3.00 0.46 7.77
C THR A 57 1.93 0.27 8.85
N ILE A 58 1.04 -0.71 8.64
CA ILE A 58 0.01 -1.07 9.63
C ILE A 58 0.62 -1.54 10.96
N PRO A 59 1.65 -2.43 11.00
CA PRO A 59 2.26 -2.85 12.26
C PRO A 59 2.84 -1.70 13.11
N LEU A 60 3.38 -0.65 12.47
CA LEU A 60 3.83 0.55 13.20
C LEU A 60 2.64 1.27 13.87
N GLY A 61 1.52 1.40 13.16
CA GLY A 61 0.30 1.96 13.74
C GLY A 61 -0.24 1.14 14.91
N GLU A 62 -0.23 -0.19 14.80
CA GLU A 62 -0.62 -1.11 15.88
C GLU A 62 0.30 -0.98 17.10
N GLN A 63 1.61 -0.88 16.88
CA GLN A 63 2.56 -0.63 17.97
C GLN A 63 2.23 0.66 18.72
N LEU A 64 1.95 1.76 18.02
CA LEU A 64 1.58 3.02 18.65
C LEU A 64 0.32 2.86 19.52
N VAL A 65 -0.71 2.19 19.00
CA VAL A 65 -2.02 2.10 19.66
C VAL A 65 -2.04 1.06 20.79
N HIS A 66 -1.32 -0.06 20.65
CA HIS A 66 -1.37 -1.14 21.63
C HIS A 66 -0.25 -1.06 22.67
N LYS A 67 0.84 -0.34 22.40
CA LYS A 67 2.00 -0.24 23.31
C LYS A 67 2.26 1.19 23.76
N ASP A 68 2.49 2.11 22.83
CA ASP A 68 3.05 3.43 23.14
C ASP A 68 1.99 4.38 23.74
N LEU A 69 0.82 4.51 23.14
CA LEU A 69 -0.26 5.38 23.62
C LEU A 69 -0.81 4.93 24.98
N PRO A 70 -1.06 3.63 25.26
CA PRO A 70 -1.43 3.18 26.60
C PRO A 70 -0.35 3.43 27.65
N ALA A 71 0.93 3.30 27.30
CA ALA A 71 2.02 3.62 28.20
C ALA A 71 2.05 5.13 28.54
N LEU A 72 1.86 6.00 27.54
CA LEU A 72 1.79 7.44 27.72
C LEU A 72 0.56 7.86 28.53
N GLN A 73 -0.59 7.21 28.37
CA GLN A 73 -1.80 7.50 29.16
C GLN A 73 -1.54 7.27 30.65
N ARG A 74 -0.83 6.18 30.99
CA ARG A 74 -0.44 5.89 32.40
C ARG A 74 0.59 6.87 32.94
N VAL A 75 1.60 7.22 32.14
CA VAL A 75 2.71 8.09 32.57
C VAL A 75 2.29 9.55 32.70
N LEU A 76 1.50 10.05 31.74
CA LEU A 76 1.06 11.45 31.72
C LEU A 76 -0.07 11.73 32.74
N GLY A 77 -0.83 10.71 33.13
CA GLY A 77 -2.00 10.88 33.98
C GLY A 77 -3.11 11.75 33.38
N ILE A 78 -3.15 11.88 32.07
CA ILE A 78 -4.11 12.68 31.30
C ILE A 78 -5.11 11.76 30.64
N ASP A 79 -6.40 12.06 30.79
CA ASP A 79 -7.43 11.36 30.04
C ASP A 79 -7.48 11.85 28.59
N PHE A 80 -7.04 11.02 27.66
CA PHE A 80 -7.15 11.25 26.23
C PHE A 80 -7.61 9.99 25.51
N ARG A 81 -8.35 10.19 24.43
CA ARG A 81 -8.86 9.09 23.60
C ARG A 81 -8.03 8.97 22.33
N PHE A 82 -7.77 7.74 21.93
CA PHE A 82 -7.06 7.44 20.70
C PHE A 82 -7.75 6.29 19.96
N ALA A 83 -7.56 6.24 18.65
CA ALA A 83 -8.10 5.18 17.79
C ALA A 83 -7.16 4.85 16.64
N LEU A 84 -7.09 3.57 16.30
CA LEU A 84 -6.52 3.08 15.04
C LEU A 84 -7.66 2.92 14.04
N ILE A 85 -7.49 3.47 12.85
CA ILE A 85 -8.34 3.19 11.72
C ILE A 85 -7.49 2.72 10.53
N GLN A 86 -7.87 1.61 9.96
CA GLN A 86 -7.22 1.01 8.80
C GLN A 86 -8.12 1.13 7.58
N GLY A 87 -7.56 0.91 6.39
CA GLY A 87 -8.35 0.76 5.18
C GLY A 87 -9.44 -0.30 5.35
N ARG A 88 -10.64 -0.02 4.86
CA ARG A 88 -11.82 -0.86 5.08
C ARG A 88 -11.59 -2.34 4.71
N GLY A 89 -10.83 -2.62 3.65
CA GLY A 89 -10.49 -3.99 3.23
C GLY A 89 -9.67 -4.79 4.25
N ASN A 90 -9.12 -4.15 5.28
CA ASN A 90 -8.43 -4.83 6.37
C ASN A 90 -9.38 -5.34 7.47
N TYR A 91 -10.67 -4.98 7.42
CA TYR A 91 -11.68 -5.46 8.36
C TYR A 91 -12.57 -6.52 7.73
N ALA A 92 -12.92 -7.54 8.49
CA ALA A 92 -13.93 -8.51 8.10
C ALA A 92 -15.34 -7.88 8.14
N CYS A 93 -16.22 -8.37 7.28
CA CYS A 93 -17.63 -8.00 7.22
C CYS A 93 -18.47 -9.06 7.92
N ARG A 94 -19.09 -8.76 9.06
CA ARG A 94 -19.97 -9.68 9.82
C ARG A 94 -21.05 -10.32 8.93
N ARG A 95 -21.66 -9.56 8.04
CA ARG A 95 -22.68 -10.06 7.11
C ARG A 95 -22.10 -11.12 6.15
N LYS A 96 -20.92 -10.84 5.57
CA LYS A 96 -20.24 -11.80 4.69
C LYS A 96 -19.78 -13.03 5.45
N THR A 97 -19.19 -12.85 6.63
CA THR A 97 -18.78 -13.97 7.49
C THR A 97 -19.96 -14.90 7.78
N LYS A 98 -21.13 -14.34 8.13
CA LYS A 98 -22.33 -15.13 8.33
C LYS A 98 -22.78 -15.84 7.05
N GLN A 99 -22.75 -15.19 5.90
CA GLN A 99 -23.09 -15.79 4.61
C GLN A 99 -22.15 -16.95 4.27
N VAL A 100 -20.83 -16.77 4.42
CA VAL A 100 -19.84 -17.82 4.20
C VAL A 100 -20.04 -19.00 5.15
N SER A 101 -20.38 -18.73 6.41
CA SER A 101 -20.67 -19.77 7.41
C SER A 101 -21.97 -20.55 7.13
N THR A 102 -23.00 -19.91 6.56
CA THR A 102 -24.29 -20.57 6.26
C THR A 102 -24.30 -21.33 4.93
N GLU A 103 -23.46 -20.91 3.98
CA GLU A 103 -23.39 -21.46 2.62
C GLU A 103 -21.94 -21.78 2.22
N PRO A 104 -21.21 -22.60 3.00
CA PRO A 104 -19.78 -22.84 2.76
C PRO A 104 -19.51 -23.47 1.39
N GLU A 105 -20.43 -24.27 0.87
CA GLU A 105 -20.32 -24.92 -0.46
C GLU A 105 -20.20 -23.92 -1.63
N ILE A 106 -20.64 -22.67 -1.42
CA ILE A 106 -20.53 -21.61 -2.43
C ILE A 106 -19.11 -21.04 -2.48
N PHE A 107 -18.38 -21.13 -1.39
CA PHE A 107 -17.08 -20.47 -1.18
C PHE A 107 -15.91 -21.46 -1.16
N SER A 108 -16.16 -22.77 -1.20
CA SER A 108 -15.13 -23.80 -1.18
C SER A 108 -15.20 -24.67 -2.43
N ASP A 109 -14.22 -24.48 -3.33
CA ASP A 109 -14.12 -25.26 -4.57
C ASP A 109 -13.26 -26.52 -4.37
N ASP A 110 -12.43 -26.59 -3.31
CA ASP A 110 -11.56 -27.69 -2.93
C ASP A 110 -11.41 -27.78 -1.40
N GLU A 111 -10.83 -28.87 -0.92
CA GLU A 111 -10.64 -29.16 0.51
C GLU A 111 -9.71 -28.16 1.20
N GLU A 112 -8.67 -27.70 0.53
CA GLU A 112 -7.71 -26.74 1.09
C GLU A 112 -8.40 -25.40 1.33
N ARG A 113 -9.17 -24.89 0.34
CA ARG A 113 -9.97 -23.68 0.49
C ARG A 113 -11.03 -23.82 1.58
N ALA A 114 -11.71 -24.97 1.67
CA ALA A 114 -12.69 -25.25 2.71
C ALA A 114 -12.08 -25.18 4.12
N SER A 115 -10.89 -25.73 4.29
CA SER A 115 -10.13 -25.67 5.55
C SER A 115 -9.78 -24.24 5.94
N TRP A 116 -9.30 -23.42 5.00
CA TRP A 116 -9.00 -22.01 5.24
C TRP A 116 -10.26 -21.21 5.61
N VAL A 117 -11.36 -21.45 4.91
CA VAL A 117 -12.64 -20.78 5.16
C VAL A 117 -13.15 -21.09 6.57
N ALA A 118 -13.12 -22.34 7.00
CA ALA A 118 -13.53 -22.76 8.34
C ALA A 118 -12.64 -22.09 9.43
N ASP A 119 -11.32 -22.11 9.26
CA ASP A 119 -10.37 -21.49 10.18
C ASP A 119 -10.61 -19.98 10.34
N VAL A 120 -10.85 -19.27 9.23
CA VAL A 120 -11.14 -17.82 9.27
C VAL A 120 -12.47 -17.53 9.94
N VAL A 121 -13.52 -18.34 9.71
CA VAL A 121 -14.82 -18.18 10.37
C VAL A 121 -14.70 -18.33 11.89
N ASP A 122 -13.99 -19.37 12.34
CA ASP A 122 -13.76 -19.64 13.77
C ASP A 122 -13.03 -18.46 14.44
N ARG A 123 -11.92 -18.04 13.87
CA ARG A 123 -11.13 -16.91 14.40
C ARG A 123 -11.91 -15.59 14.42
N LEU A 124 -12.74 -15.34 13.40
CA LEU A 124 -13.58 -14.14 13.38
C LEU A 124 -14.69 -14.18 14.44
N GLY A 125 -15.09 -15.36 14.91
CA GLY A 125 -15.98 -15.54 16.05
C GLY A 125 -15.42 -14.94 17.35
N GLU A 126 -14.12 -15.09 17.56
CA GLU A 126 -13.40 -14.65 18.77
C GLU A 126 -12.71 -13.28 18.58
N ALA A 127 -12.66 -12.77 17.35
CA ALA A 127 -11.92 -11.56 17.00
C ALA A 127 -12.49 -10.31 17.70
N LYS A 128 -11.59 -9.53 18.30
CA LYS A 128 -11.93 -8.28 18.97
C LYS A 128 -12.09 -7.10 18.00
N HIS A 129 -11.23 -7.04 16.99
CA HIS A 129 -11.18 -5.95 16.02
C HIS A 129 -11.56 -6.42 14.61
N GLY A 130 -11.53 -7.71 14.35
CA GLY A 130 -11.85 -8.34 13.08
C GLY A 130 -10.94 -7.87 11.94
N THR A 131 -9.69 -7.58 12.25
CA THR A 131 -8.69 -7.17 11.25
C THR A 131 -7.97 -8.38 10.68
N ARG A 132 -7.46 -8.25 9.44
CA ARG A 132 -6.67 -9.30 8.80
C ARG A 132 -5.42 -9.66 9.62
N GLN A 133 -4.82 -8.67 10.28
CA GLN A 133 -3.63 -8.86 11.12
C GLN A 133 -3.92 -9.62 12.41
N GLU A 134 -5.16 -9.53 12.92
CA GLU A 134 -5.60 -10.30 14.11
C GLU A 134 -5.72 -11.80 13.80
N MET A 135 -5.85 -12.15 12.51
CA MET A 135 -5.80 -13.54 12.09
C MET A 135 -4.38 -14.09 12.23
N LEU A 136 -4.19 -15.12 13.04
CA LEU A 136 -2.91 -15.79 13.23
C LEU A 136 -2.50 -16.49 11.92
N GLY A 137 -1.38 -16.07 11.33
CA GLY A 137 -0.90 -16.49 10.03
C GLY A 137 -1.38 -15.58 8.90
N GLU A 138 -0.75 -15.69 7.73
CA GLU A 138 -1.14 -14.94 6.55
C GLU A 138 -2.30 -15.63 5.85
N VAL A 139 -3.50 -15.13 6.07
CA VAL A 139 -4.67 -15.57 5.30
C VAL A 139 -4.44 -15.20 3.83
N PRO A 140 -4.51 -16.15 2.89
CA PRO A 140 -4.36 -15.86 1.47
C PRO A 140 -5.31 -14.73 1.02
N ALA A 141 -4.83 -13.86 0.13
CA ALA A 141 -5.63 -12.70 -0.30
C ALA A 141 -6.95 -13.11 -0.96
N GLU A 142 -6.97 -14.26 -1.62
CA GLU A 142 -8.15 -14.82 -2.27
C GLU A 142 -9.21 -15.26 -1.25
N ILE A 143 -8.78 -15.90 -0.16
CA ILE A 143 -9.66 -16.28 0.96
C ILE A 143 -10.17 -15.02 1.69
N TRP A 144 -9.25 -14.08 2.01
CA TRP A 144 -9.65 -12.85 2.69
C TRP A 144 -10.66 -12.02 1.90
N SER A 145 -10.63 -12.07 0.57
CA SER A 145 -11.58 -11.34 -0.28
C SER A 145 -13.05 -11.71 -0.04
N ASP A 146 -13.32 -12.92 0.44
CA ASP A 146 -14.68 -13.37 0.74
C ASP A 146 -15.21 -12.78 2.06
N PHE A 147 -14.32 -12.44 2.97
CA PHE A 147 -14.64 -11.91 4.29
C PHE A 147 -14.51 -10.39 4.38
N GLN A 148 -13.60 -9.78 3.60
CA GLN A 148 -13.28 -8.36 3.74
C GLN A 148 -14.47 -7.44 3.56
N SER A 149 -14.50 -6.38 4.37
CA SER A 149 -15.43 -5.28 4.21
C SER A 149 -14.99 -4.39 3.05
N THR A 150 -15.90 -4.07 2.16
CA THR A 150 -15.65 -3.12 1.08
C THR A 150 -16.62 -1.93 1.20
N SER A 151 -16.21 -0.75 0.75
CA SER A 151 -17.06 0.45 0.74
C SER A 151 -18.34 0.20 -0.03
N ASP A 152 -18.17 -0.52 -1.09
CA ASP A 152 -19.15 -0.77 -2.12
C ASP A 152 -20.31 -1.68 -1.66
N GLN A 153 -20.02 -2.66 -0.84
CA GLN A 153 -20.99 -3.63 -0.36
C GLN A 153 -21.52 -3.28 1.05
N SER A 154 -21.23 -2.06 1.50
CA SER A 154 -21.63 -1.59 2.81
C SER A 154 -23.05 -1.03 2.79
N LEU A 155 -23.93 -1.66 3.54
CA LEU A 155 -25.30 -1.16 3.79
C LEU A 155 -25.33 0.03 4.75
N LYS A 156 -24.18 0.48 5.24
CA LYS A 156 -24.08 1.58 6.23
C LYS A 156 -25.03 1.31 7.41
N ALA A 157 -25.76 2.33 7.86
CA ALA A 157 -26.70 2.24 8.98
C ALA A 157 -27.86 1.25 8.78
N ARG A 158 -28.14 0.84 7.53
CA ARG A 158 -29.18 -0.15 7.22
C ARG A 158 -28.74 -1.61 7.39
N CYS A 159 -27.44 -1.85 7.66
CA CYS A 159 -26.93 -3.21 7.87
C CYS A 159 -27.46 -3.79 9.19
N PRO A 160 -28.01 -5.01 9.21
CA PRO A 160 -28.44 -5.67 10.46
C PRO A 160 -27.30 -5.77 11.50
N HIS A 161 -26.06 -5.90 11.01
CA HIS A 161 -24.84 -5.98 11.82
C HIS A 161 -24.14 -4.64 12.02
N TYR A 162 -24.79 -3.49 11.78
CA TYR A 162 -24.14 -2.17 11.83
C TYR A 162 -23.55 -1.85 13.21
N ARG A 163 -24.23 -2.20 14.28
CA ARG A 163 -23.78 -1.94 15.66
C ARG A 163 -22.51 -2.72 16.00
N GLU A 164 -22.39 -3.95 15.51
CA GLU A 164 -21.27 -4.88 15.73
C GLU A 164 -20.24 -4.86 14.61
N CYS A 165 -20.38 -3.96 13.62
CA CYS A 165 -19.50 -3.88 12.47
C CYS A 165 -18.12 -3.39 12.90
N PHE A 166 -17.09 -4.20 12.72
CA PHE A 166 -15.71 -3.90 13.09
C PHE A 166 -15.21 -2.57 12.49
N TYR A 167 -15.44 -2.33 11.20
CA TYR A 167 -15.06 -1.08 10.55
C TYR A 167 -15.79 0.14 11.14
N TYR A 168 -17.10 0.06 11.32
CA TYR A 168 -17.88 1.17 11.86
C TYR A 168 -17.62 1.39 13.35
N GLU A 169 -17.24 0.37 14.08
CA GLU A 169 -16.76 0.51 15.47
C GLU A 169 -15.44 1.29 15.52
N ALA A 170 -14.44 0.89 14.71
CA ALA A 170 -13.17 1.61 14.59
C ALA A 170 -13.41 3.07 14.17
N ARG A 171 -14.29 3.30 13.21
CA ARG A 171 -14.65 4.63 12.75
C ARG A 171 -15.33 5.46 13.86
N ARG A 172 -16.31 4.93 14.56
CA ARG A 172 -16.95 5.64 15.70
C ARG A 172 -15.94 6.03 16.77
N LYS A 173 -14.99 5.15 17.09
CA LYS A 173 -13.89 5.45 18.03
C LYS A 173 -13.02 6.60 17.52
N SER A 174 -12.72 6.65 16.23
CA SER A 174 -11.88 7.70 15.63
C SER A 174 -12.54 9.10 15.68
N PHE A 175 -13.86 9.18 15.56
CA PHE A 175 -14.60 10.45 15.64
C PHE A 175 -14.53 11.10 17.02
N GLY A 176 -14.42 10.29 18.06
CA GLY A 176 -14.26 10.79 19.44
C GLY A 176 -12.82 10.89 19.92
N ALA A 177 -11.84 10.57 19.08
CA ALA A 177 -10.44 10.50 19.48
C ALA A 177 -9.71 11.84 19.36
N HIS A 178 -8.80 12.09 20.30
CA HIS A 178 -7.81 13.18 20.26
C HIS A 178 -6.63 12.82 19.33
N ILE A 179 -6.24 11.54 19.34
CA ILE A 179 -5.19 10.99 18.48
C ILE A 179 -5.79 9.93 17.56
N VAL A 180 -5.71 10.14 16.24
CA VAL A 180 -6.16 9.18 15.24
C VAL A 180 -4.94 8.64 14.51
N VAL A 181 -4.72 7.34 14.62
CA VAL A 181 -3.60 6.65 13.95
C VAL A 181 -4.11 5.99 12.68
N VAL A 182 -3.41 6.24 11.57
CA VAL A 182 -3.72 5.70 10.24
C VAL A 182 -2.43 5.29 9.53
N ASN A 183 -2.51 4.58 8.40
CA ASN A 183 -1.37 4.46 7.52
C ASN A 183 -1.38 5.55 6.42
N HIS A 184 -0.22 5.77 5.78
CA HIS A 184 -0.09 6.79 4.73
C HIS A 184 -1.11 6.58 3.60
N HIS A 185 -1.32 5.33 3.16
CA HIS A 185 -2.28 5.02 2.10
C HIS A 185 -3.71 5.45 2.44
N LEU A 186 -4.17 5.23 3.67
CA LEU A 186 -5.52 5.64 4.08
C LEU A 186 -5.64 7.16 4.15
N LEU A 187 -4.62 7.85 4.64
CA LEU A 187 -4.59 9.31 4.68
C LEU A 187 -4.63 9.92 3.28
N PHE A 188 -3.84 9.39 2.34
CA PHE A 188 -3.87 9.86 0.94
C PHE A 188 -5.18 9.53 0.22
N ALA A 189 -5.82 8.40 0.54
CA ALA A 189 -7.16 8.10 0.05
C ALA A 189 -8.20 9.10 0.56
N ASP A 190 -8.09 9.52 1.82
CA ASP A 190 -8.95 10.55 2.41
C ASP A 190 -8.68 11.95 1.78
N LEU A 191 -7.40 12.32 1.61
CA LEU A 191 -7.01 13.56 0.92
C LEU A 191 -7.52 13.62 -0.52
N LYS A 192 -7.44 12.51 -1.27
CA LYS A 192 -7.99 12.42 -2.63
C LYS A 192 -9.50 12.68 -2.64
N LEU A 193 -10.23 12.16 -1.67
CA LEU A 193 -11.66 12.39 -1.55
C LEU A 193 -11.97 13.85 -1.16
N ARG A 194 -11.23 14.44 -0.19
CA ARG A 194 -11.36 15.85 0.20
C ARG A 194 -11.12 16.78 -0.98
N ARG A 195 -10.11 16.48 -1.79
CA ARG A 195 -9.85 17.22 -3.03
C ARG A 195 -11.03 17.16 -3.98
N SER A 196 -11.63 16.00 -4.20
CA SER A 196 -12.77 15.85 -5.13
C SER A 196 -14.04 16.55 -4.67
N THR A 197 -14.21 16.73 -3.36
CA THR A 197 -15.37 17.41 -2.76
C THR A 197 -15.13 18.90 -2.47
N GLY A 198 -13.87 19.35 -2.46
CA GLY A 198 -13.47 20.70 -2.04
C GLY A 198 -13.63 20.95 -0.54
N ASP A 199 -13.98 19.93 0.25
CA ASP A 199 -14.29 20.05 1.67
C ASP A 199 -13.24 19.32 2.52
N PHE A 200 -12.38 20.09 3.17
CA PHE A 200 -11.29 19.60 4.01
C PHE A 200 -11.66 19.49 5.50
N ASP A 201 -12.77 20.09 5.92
CA ASP A 201 -13.18 20.09 7.33
C ASP A 201 -14.25 19.04 7.65
N SER A 202 -14.92 18.50 6.63
CA SER A 202 -15.98 17.52 6.85
C SER A 202 -15.46 16.13 7.20
N ASP A 203 -16.36 15.34 7.74
CA ASP A 203 -16.13 13.96 8.15
C ASP A 203 -16.29 12.99 6.95
N LEU A 204 -15.19 12.72 6.23
CA LEU A 204 -15.18 11.81 5.08
C LEU A 204 -14.78 10.38 5.46
N VAL A 205 -13.62 9.89 4.98
CA VAL A 205 -13.07 8.60 5.45
C VAL A 205 -12.60 8.76 6.87
N LEU A 206 -11.84 9.83 7.13
CA LEU A 206 -11.40 10.26 8.44
C LEU A 206 -12.27 11.42 8.95
N PRO A 207 -12.37 11.59 10.27
CA PRO A 207 -12.96 12.81 10.83
C PRO A 207 -12.14 14.04 10.40
N GLY A 208 -12.73 15.23 10.35
CA GLY A 208 -12.05 16.47 10.02
C GLY A 208 -10.77 16.70 10.84
N TYR A 209 -9.68 17.14 10.22
CA TYR A 209 -8.38 17.36 10.86
C TYR A 209 -7.62 18.51 10.22
N GLN A 210 -6.78 19.17 11.02
CA GLN A 210 -5.91 20.27 10.60
C GLN A 210 -4.44 20.05 11.00
N LYS A 211 -4.15 18.97 11.72
CA LYS A 211 -2.82 18.64 12.21
C LYS A 211 -2.47 17.20 11.84
N VAL A 212 -1.38 17.01 11.10
CA VAL A 212 -0.92 15.71 10.63
C VAL A 212 0.54 15.51 10.96
N ILE A 213 0.87 14.34 11.49
CA ILE A 213 2.25 13.89 11.72
C ILE A 213 2.48 12.64 10.87
N PHE A 214 3.45 12.69 9.97
CA PHE A 214 3.91 11.56 9.19
C PHE A 214 5.12 10.92 9.86
N ASP A 215 4.97 9.69 10.33
CA ASP A 215 6.09 8.87 10.78
C ASP A 215 6.68 8.09 9.59
N GLU A 216 7.99 8.10 9.45
CA GLU A 216 8.72 7.64 8.26
C GLU A 216 8.32 8.43 6.98
N GLY A 217 8.34 9.76 7.09
CA GLY A 217 7.90 10.69 6.05
C GLY A 217 8.68 10.63 4.72
N HIS A 218 9.80 9.93 4.67
CA HIS A 218 10.54 9.67 3.43
C HIS A 218 9.77 8.81 2.42
N HIS A 219 8.71 8.11 2.83
CA HIS A 219 7.83 7.35 1.95
C HIS A 219 6.75 8.19 1.24
N LEU A 220 6.59 9.46 1.61
CA LEU A 220 5.49 10.28 1.10
C LEU A 220 5.49 10.40 -0.43
N GLU A 221 6.67 10.55 -1.06
CA GLU A 221 6.77 10.63 -2.52
C GLU A 221 6.16 9.40 -3.19
N GLU A 222 6.52 8.20 -2.71
CA GLU A 222 6.07 6.95 -3.30
C GLU A 222 4.58 6.73 -3.11
N VAL A 223 4.08 6.98 -1.90
CA VAL A 223 2.64 6.86 -1.61
C VAL A 223 1.83 7.89 -2.40
N ALA A 224 2.30 9.13 -2.50
CA ALA A 224 1.65 10.16 -3.30
C ALA A 224 1.58 9.78 -4.78
N CYS A 225 2.69 9.31 -5.38
CA CYS A 225 2.71 8.83 -6.76
C CYS A 225 1.69 7.71 -6.99
N HIS A 226 1.57 6.76 -6.05
CA HIS A 226 0.61 5.67 -6.14
C HIS A 226 -0.85 6.18 -6.11
N HIS A 227 -1.19 7.11 -5.21
CA HIS A 227 -2.56 7.61 -5.06
C HIS A 227 -2.98 8.64 -6.11
N LEU A 228 -2.02 9.35 -6.69
CA LEU A 228 -2.23 10.34 -7.74
C LEU A 228 -2.12 9.74 -9.14
N GLY A 229 -1.71 8.48 -9.24
CA GLY A 229 -1.69 7.70 -10.47
C GLY A 229 -3.01 6.99 -10.75
N ALA A 230 -3.01 6.25 -11.86
CA ALA A 230 -4.10 5.37 -12.28
C ALA A 230 -3.58 3.96 -12.59
N GLU A 231 -4.43 2.98 -12.36
CA GLU A 231 -4.19 1.59 -12.70
C GLU A 231 -5.44 0.99 -13.33
N ILE A 232 -5.25 0.22 -14.40
CA ILE A 232 -6.27 -0.65 -14.97
C ILE A 232 -5.66 -2.03 -15.21
N SER A 233 -6.36 -3.07 -14.80
CA SER A 233 -5.90 -4.44 -15.01
C SER A 233 -7.01 -5.32 -15.58
N ARG A 234 -6.62 -6.31 -16.39
CA ARG A 234 -7.55 -7.34 -16.90
C ARG A 234 -8.39 -7.92 -15.77
N ARG A 235 -7.74 -8.32 -14.68
CA ARG A 235 -8.42 -8.90 -13.50
C ARG A 235 -9.39 -7.90 -12.87
N GLY A 236 -8.97 -6.65 -12.70
CA GLY A 236 -9.80 -5.59 -12.08
C GLY A 236 -11.09 -5.35 -12.85
N VAL A 237 -10.98 -5.15 -14.17
CA VAL A 237 -12.16 -4.91 -15.04
C VAL A 237 -13.10 -6.12 -15.04
N LEU A 238 -12.56 -7.33 -15.25
CA LEU A 238 -13.38 -8.54 -15.27
C LEU A 238 -14.01 -8.87 -13.93
N GLN A 239 -13.38 -8.49 -12.82
CA GLN A 239 -13.95 -8.62 -11.48
C GLN A 239 -15.14 -7.68 -11.26
N VAL A 240 -15.08 -6.43 -11.77
CA VAL A 240 -16.23 -5.50 -11.74
C VAL A 240 -17.41 -6.11 -12.50
N LEU A 241 -17.19 -6.61 -13.71
CA LEU A 241 -18.23 -7.28 -14.50
C LEU A 241 -18.73 -8.58 -13.85
N GLY A 242 -17.85 -9.34 -13.20
CA GLY A 242 -18.17 -10.57 -12.48
C GLY A 242 -19.08 -10.35 -11.28
N ARG A 243 -18.97 -9.21 -10.61
CA ARG A 243 -19.90 -8.82 -9.53
C ARG A 243 -21.30 -8.53 -10.05
N LEU A 244 -21.41 -7.95 -11.23
CA LEU A 244 -22.70 -7.70 -11.90
C LEU A 244 -23.35 -9.02 -12.33
N VAL A 245 -22.61 -9.80 -13.12
CA VAL A 245 -23.05 -11.10 -13.64
C VAL A 245 -21.88 -12.08 -13.61
N ALA A 246 -21.96 -13.11 -12.78
CA ALA A 246 -20.99 -14.20 -12.74
C ALA A 246 -21.55 -15.41 -13.49
N SER A 247 -20.76 -15.96 -14.42
CA SER A 247 -21.04 -17.26 -15.00
C SER A 247 -20.35 -18.34 -14.18
N ARG A 248 -21.11 -19.17 -13.50
CA ARG A 248 -20.58 -20.40 -12.90
C ARG A 248 -20.25 -21.38 -14.02
N GLY A 249 -18.97 -21.77 -14.11
CA GLY A 249 -18.33 -22.67 -15.07
C GLY A 249 -19.19 -23.47 -16.07
N LYS A 250 -18.58 -24.09 -17.07
CA LYS A 250 -19.23 -24.76 -18.22
C LYS A 250 -20.40 -25.73 -17.89
N ARG A 251 -20.61 -26.11 -16.63
CA ARG A 251 -21.64 -27.07 -16.18
C ARG A 251 -22.90 -26.45 -15.57
N SER A 252 -22.90 -25.17 -15.19
CA SER A 252 -24.08 -24.53 -14.56
C SER A 252 -24.74 -23.55 -15.54
N ARG A 253 -26.01 -23.81 -15.90
CA ARG A 253 -26.85 -22.89 -16.68
C ARG A 253 -27.41 -21.72 -15.88
N LYS A 254 -27.25 -21.68 -14.54
CA LYS A 254 -27.75 -20.60 -13.69
C LYS A 254 -26.71 -19.49 -13.58
N GLU A 255 -27.07 -18.32 -14.07
CA GLU A 255 -26.32 -17.08 -13.80
C GLU A 255 -26.45 -16.72 -12.34
N SER A 256 -25.34 -16.33 -11.73
CA SER A 256 -25.28 -15.75 -10.41
C SER A 256 -24.76 -14.31 -10.49
N GLY A 257 -24.89 -13.55 -9.42
CA GLY A 257 -24.45 -12.16 -9.38
C GLY A 257 -25.61 -11.23 -9.01
N ARG A 258 -25.30 -9.93 -8.93
CA ARG A 258 -26.23 -8.96 -8.38
C ARG A 258 -27.40 -8.64 -9.30
N LEU A 259 -27.17 -8.53 -10.59
CA LEU A 259 -28.23 -8.23 -11.53
C LEU A 259 -29.21 -9.42 -11.71
N PRO A 260 -28.77 -10.69 -11.86
CA PRO A 260 -29.67 -11.83 -11.84
C PRO A 260 -30.48 -11.96 -10.55
N TRP A 261 -29.86 -11.67 -9.40
CA TRP A 261 -30.56 -11.65 -8.12
C TRP A 261 -31.65 -10.55 -8.09
N LEU A 262 -31.29 -9.32 -8.47
CA LEU A 262 -32.20 -8.17 -8.51
C LEU A 262 -33.39 -8.44 -9.46
N ARG A 263 -33.12 -8.98 -10.65
CA ARG A 263 -34.16 -9.41 -11.60
C ARG A 263 -35.13 -10.40 -10.96
N SER A 264 -34.61 -11.42 -10.27
CA SER A 264 -35.44 -12.44 -9.63
C SER A 264 -36.25 -11.88 -8.47
N HIS A 265 -35.74 -10.88 -7.77
CA HIS A 265 -36.46 -10.19 -6.70
C HIS A 265 -37.58 -9.32 -7.27
N LEU A 266 -37.31 -8.51 -8.29
CA LEU A 266 -38.32 -7.71 -8.98
C LEU A 266 -39.45 -8.58 -9.59
N ALA A 267 -39.10 -9.71 -10.20
CA ALA A 267 -40.08 -10.64 -10.77
C ALA A 267 -41.06 -11.20 -9.73
N ARG A 268 -40.63 -11.35 -8.46
CA ARG A 268 -41.48 -11.87 -7.38
C ARG A 268 -42.35 -10.82 -6.71
N HIS A 269 -41.86 -9.61 -6.61
CA HIS A 269 -42.48 -8.57 -5.80
C HIS A 269 -42.97 -7.36 -6.61
N HIS A 270 -42.32 -7.04 -7.72
CA HIS A 270 -42.56 -5.80 -8.48
C HIS A 270 -42.31 -6.03 -9.98
N GLN A 271 -43.33 -6.48 -10.71
CA GLN A 271 -43.25 -6.57 -12.18
C GLN A 271 -43.46 -5.19 -12.80
N GLY A 272 -42.43 -4.35 -12.77
CA GLY A 272 -42.46 -3.00 -13.30
C GLY A 272 -41.51 -2.79 -14.47
N HIS A 273 -41.38 -1.53 -14.89
CA HIS A 273 -40.48 -1.10 -15.96
C HIS A 273 -39.02 -1.41 -15.65
N ALA A 274 -38.61 -1.31 -14.39
CA ALA A 274 -37.26 -1.68 -13.95
C ALA A 274 -36.93 -3.15 -14.21
N HIS A 275 -37.89 -4.09 -14.00
CA HIS A 275 -37.68 -5.51 -14.30
C HIS A 275 -37.48 -5.75 -15.79
N GLU A 276 -38.26 -5.09 -16.64
CA GLU A 276 -38.13 -5.19 -18.10
C GLU A 276 -36.80 -4.64 -18.58
N LEU A 277 -36.43 -3.41 -18.16
CA LEU A 277 -35.15 -2.76 -18.49
C LEU A 277 -33.94 -3.63 -18.07
N LEU A 278 -34.00 -4.16 -16.84
CA LEU A 278 -32.95 -5.03 -16.33
C LEU A 278 -32.81 -6.33 -17.15
N SER A 279 -33.94 -6.93 -17.56
CA SER A 279 -33.97 -8.22 -18.27
C SER A 279 -33.59 -8.08 -19.75
N MET A 280 -34.09 -7.04 -20.42
CA MET A 280 -34.00 -6.90 -21.87
C MET A 280 -32.81 -6.04 -22.30
N THR A 281 -32.30 -5.16 -21.44
CA THR A 281 -31.24 -4.20 -21.78
C THR A 281 -29.97 -4.42 -20.96
N VAL A 282 -30.04 -4.29 -19.63
CA VAL A 282 -28.83 -4.25 -18.80
C VAL A 282 -28.11 -5.60 -18.74
N LEU A 283 -28.83 -6.70 -18.50
CA LEU A 283 -28.21 -8.04 -18.44
C LEU A 283 -27.58 -8.47 -19.78
N PRO A 284 -28.25 -8.29 -20.94
CA PRO A 284 -27.60 -8.52 -22.23
C PRO A 284 -26.37 -7.62 -22.45
N ARG A 285 -26.46 -6.34 -22.08
CA ARG A 285 -25.34 -5.39 -22.26
C ARG A 285 -24.12 -5.80 -21.43
N VAL A 286 -24.27 -6.25 -20.17
CA VAL A 286 -23.15 -6.77 -19.36
C VAL A 286 -22.44 -7.94 -20.06
N ARG A 287 -23.21 -8.86 -20.66
CA ARG A 287 -22.63 -10.02 -21.38
C ARG A 287 -21.90 -9.61 -22.64
N VAL A 288 -22.45 -8.66 -23.38
CA VAL A 288 -21.82 -8.08 -24.58
C VAL A 288 -20.54 -7.35 -24.18
N ALA A 289 -20.63 -6.44 -23.20
CA ALA A 289 -19.49 -5.69 -22.69
C ALA A 289 -18.35 -6.60 -22.23
N ARG A 290 -18.66 -7.68 -21.52
CA ARG A 290 -17.63 -8.66 -21.13
C ARG A 290 -16.87 -9.21 -22.32
N LYS A 291 -17.57 -9.66 -23.38
CA LYS A 291 -16.94 -10.22 -24.58
C LYS A 291 -16.12 -9.17 -25.34
N GLU A 292 -16.66 -7.97 -25.49
CA GLU A 292 -15.99 -6.85 -26.14
C GLU A 292 -14.69 -6.48 -25.42
N ILE A 293 -14.75 -6.38 -24.10
CA ILE A 293 -13.62 -6.04 -23.24
C ILE A 293 -12.57 -7.16 -23.25
N GLU A 294 -12.97 -8.43 -23.10
CA GLU A 294 -12.04 -9.56 -23.19
C GLU A 294 -11.33 -9.57 -24.56
N ALA A 295 -12.06 -9.38 -25.65
CA ALA A 295 -11.49 -9.32 -27.00
C ALA A 295 -10.57 -8.10 -27.19
N ALA A 296 -10.92 -6.93 -26.62
CA ALA A 296 -10.07 -5.74 -26.69
C ALA A 296 -8.78 -5.93 -25.89
N LEU A 297 -8.84 -6.52 -24.70
CA LEU A 297 -7.67 -6.83 -23.89
C LEU A 297 -6.78 -7.92 -24.52
N ASP A 298 -7.37 -8.91 -25.22
CA ASP A 298 -6.60 -9.89 -25.99
C ASP A 298 -5.91 -9.23 -27.19
N ARG A 299 -6.59 -8.32 -27.92
CA ARG A 299 -5.96 -7.53 -28.99
C ARG A 299 -4.81 -6.66 -28.45
N LEU A 300 -5.00 -6.04 -27.27
CA LEU A 300 -3.94 -5.26 -26.64
C LEU A 300 -2.71 -6.13 -26.34
N GLU A 301 -2.91 -7.30 -25.74
CA GLU A 301 -1.83 -8.24 -25.44
C GLU A 301 -1.06 -8.63 -26.71
N VAL A 302 -1.77 -9.02 -27.78
CA VAL A 302 -1.16 -9.39 -29.07
C VAL A 302 -0.38 -8.22 -29.67
N ARG A 303 -0.95 -7.02 -29.71
CA ARG A 303 -0.28 -5.83 -30.26
C ARG A 303 0.98 -5.46 -29.48
N VAL A 304 0.92 -5.50 -28.14
CA VAL A 304 2.08 -5.22 -27.29
C VAL A 304 3.19 -6.25 -27.52
N LEU A 305 2.85 -7.53 -27.64
CA LEU A 305 3.84 -8.57 -27.89
C LEU A 305 4.45 -8.47 -29.29
N SER A 306 3.65 -8.11 -30.33
CA SER A 306 4.17 -7.92 -31.70
C SER A 306 5.14 -6.73 -31.81
N GLU A 307 4.92 -5.69 -31.01
CA GLU A 307 5.74 -4.48 -31.00
C GLU A 307 6.82 -4.48 -29.89
N SER A 308 6.94 -5.57 -29.13
CA SER A 308 7.90 -5.69 -28.02
C SER A 308 9.37 -5.53 -28.45
N HIS A 309 9.67 -5.79 -29.75
CA HIS A 309 11.00 -5.60 -30.33
C HIS A 309 11.41 -4.12 -30.46
N LEU A 310 10.44 -3.18 -30.43
CA LEU A 310 10.70 -1.74 -30.46
C LEU A 310 11.18 -1.21 -29.11
N VAL A 311 10.99 -1.98 -28.04
CA VAL A 311 11.31 -1.54 -26.67
C VAL A 311 12.71 -1.97 -26.31
N ALA A 312 13.63 -1.00 -26.27
CA ALA A 312 15.07 -1.22 -26.04
C ALA A 312 15.39 -1.87 -24.68
N ASP A 313 14.57 -1.61 -23.65
CA ASP A 313 14.78 -2.03 -22.27
C ASP A 313 13.60 -2.84 -21.69
N SER A 314 12.98 -3.71 -22.50
CA SER A 314 11.97 -4.61 -21.96
C SER A 314 12.64 -5.59 -20.96
N ALA A 315 12.37 -5.39 -19.67
CA ALA A 315 12.82 -6.33 -18.64
C ALA A 315 12.07 -7.65 -18.80
N GLN A 316 12.62 -8.55 -19.61
CA GLN A 316 12.17 -9.94 -19.68
C GLN A 316 12.78 -10.73 -18.51
N ASN A 317 12.12 -10.71 -17.37
CA ASN A 317 12.48 -11.56 -16.24
C ASN A 317 11.43 -12.65 -16.04
N ASN A 318 11.82 -13.92 -16.21
CA ASN A 318 11.00 -15.10 -15.90
C ASN A 318 9.56 -15.12 -16.46
N GLY A 319 9.36 -14.64 -17.71
CA GLY A 319 8.04 -14.62 -18.35
C GLY A 319 7.16 -13.42 -17.98
N SER A 320 7.71 -12.39 -17.36
CA SER A 320 7.10 -11.08 -17.20
C SER A 320 7.71 -10.07 -18.17
N PHE A 321 6.89 -9.18 -18.70
CA PHE A 321 7.26 -8.10 -19.61
C PHE A 321 6.82 -6.78 -19.00
N MET A 322 7.70 -5.78 -19.02
CA MET A 322 7.39 -4.42 -18.56
C MET A 322 7.91 -3.43 -19.60
N ALA A 323 7.06 -2.51 -20.05
CA ALA A 323 7.44 -1.51 -21.04
C ALA A 323 6.83 -0.14 -20.72
N ARG A 324 7.61 0.90 -20.90
CA ARG A 324 7.13 2.28 -20.89
C ARG A 324 6.33 2.57 -22.16
N ILE A 325 5.32 3.42 -22.04
CA ILE A 325 4.49 3.85 -23.16
C ILE A 325 4.81 5.33 -23.45
N GLY A 326 4.95 5.69 -24.74
CA GLY A 326 5.23 7.05 -25.17
C GLY A 326 5.62 7.12 -26.66
N ASP A 327 5.81 8.34 -27.18
CA ASP A 327 6.06 8.58 -28.59
C ASP A 327 7.56 8.70 -28.94
N ARG A 328 8.45 8.39 -27.99
CA ARG A 328 9.90 8.41 -28.21
C ARG A 328 10.39 7.04 -28.70
N GLU A 329 11.49 7.05 -29.45
CA GLU A 329 12.19 5.83 -29.85
C GLU A 329 12.60 5.01 -28.63
N GLY A 330 12.45 3.70 -28.70
CA GLY A 330 12.71 2.77 -27.59
C GLY A 330 11.57 2.60 -26.60
N LEU A 331 10.45 3.32 -26.74
CA LEU A 331 9.22 3.15 -25.97
C LEU A 331 8.16 2.43 -26.79
N LEU A 332 7.20 1.81 -26.08
CA LEU A 332 6.02 1.25 -26.72
C LEU A 332 5.12 2.42 -27.19
N PRO A 333 4.84 2.55 -28.50
CA PRO A 333 4.04 3.67 -29.00
C PRO A 333 2.63 3.71 -28.39
N MET A 334 2.13 4.90 -28.05
CA MET A 334 0.76 5.07 -27.56
C MET A 334 -0.26 4.56 -28.58
N THR A 335 0.04 4.63 -29.87
CA THR A 335 -0.81 4.11 -30.97
C THR A 335 -1.02 2.59 -30.92
N VAL A 336 -0.15 1.84 -30.26
CA VAL A 336 -0.32 0.40 -30.00
C VAL A 336 -1.38 0.16 -28.93
N VAL A 337 -1.38 0.99 -27.89
CA VAL A 337 -2.17 0.83 -26.67
C VAL A 337 -3.54 1.50 -26.78
N SER A 338 -3.60 2.71 -27.38
CA SER A 338 -4.81 3.53 -27.33
C SER A 338 -6.03 2.93 -28.02
N PRO A 339 -5.98 2.28 -29.22
CA PRO A 339 -7.19 1.77 -29.83
C PRO A 339 -7.88 0.66 -29.01
N PRO A 340 -7.18 -0.41 -28.56
CA PRO A 340 -7.83 -1.42 -27.75
C PRO A 340 -8.33 -0.89 -26.41
N LEU A 341 -7.63 0.08 -25.82
CA LEU A 341 -8.02 0.66 -24.56
C LEU A 341 -9.23 1.59 -24.71
N ALA A 342 -9.33 2.29 -25.85
CA ALA A 342 -10.52 3.07 -26.22
C ALA A 342 -11.75 2.15 -26.41
N ASP A 343 -11.59 0.98 -27.03
CA ASP A 343 -12.67 -0.02 -27.16
C ASP A 343 -13.15 -0.48 -25.76
N VAL A 344 -12.23 -0.73 -24.82
CA VAL A 344 -12.59 -1.07 -23.43
C VAL A 344 -13.37 0.07 -22.78
N ARG A 345 -12.90 1.30 -22.95
CA ARG A 345 -13.55 2.51 -22.42
C ARG A 345 -14.97 2.68 -22.96
N GLU A 346 -15.14 2.57 -24.27
CA GLU A 346 -16.45 2.71 -24.96
C GLU A 346 -17.43 1.64 -24.47
N SER A 347 -16.98 0.39 -24.37
CA SER A 347 -17.80 -0.70 -23.87
C SER A 347 -18.22 -0.50 -22.39
N LEU A 348 -17.31 0.01 -21.54
CA LEU A 348 -17.62 0.36 -20.15
C LEU A 348 -18.56 1.57 -20.06
N ASP A 349 -18.40 2.58 -20.93
CA ASP A 349 -19.23 3.78 -20.95
C ASP A 349 -20.67 3.46 -21.38
N GLY A 350 -20.83 2.63 -22.41
CA GLY A 350 -22.15 2.12 -22.80
C GLY A 350 -22.83 1.32 -21.66
N LEU A 351 -22.05 0.49 -20.96
CA LEU A 351 -22.57 -0.22 -19.78
C LEU A 351 -22.94 0.74 -18.63
N ARG A 352 -22.13 1.79 -18.39
CA ARG A 352 -22.42 2.84 -17.40
C ARG A 352 -23.76 3.50 -17.67
N GLY A 353 -24.02 3.89 -18.93
CA GLY A 353 -25.28 4.52 -19.33
C GLY A 353 -26.50 3.64 -19.02
N GLU A 354 -26.45 2.35 -19.39
CA GLU A 354 -27.55 1.42 -19.14
C GLU A 354 -27.77 1.11 -17.64
N LEU A 355 -26.69 0.99 -16.88
CA LEU A 355 -26.76 0.83 -15.43
C LEU A 355 -27.37 2.06 -14.75
N GLN A 356 -26.98 3.24 -15.19
CA GLN A 356 -27.47 4.51 -14.63
C GLN A 356 -28.96 4.68 -14.91
N ASN A 357 -29.39 4.49 -16.16
CA ASN A 357 -30.79 4.55 -16.56
C ASN A 357 -31.66 3.55 -15.76
N CYS A 358 -31.21 2.30 -15.64
CA CYS A 358 -31.91 1.31 -14.83
C CYS A 358 -31.99 1.71 -13.35
N PHE A 359 -30.96 2.38 -12.86
CA PHE A 359 -30.93 2.86 -11.49
C PHE A 359 -31.92 3.98 -11.23
N GLU A 360 -32.01 4.95 -12.14
CA GLU A 360 -32.97 6.06 -12.08
C GLU A 360 -34.41 5.55 -12.09
N VAL A 361 -34.73 4.59 -12.96
CA VAL A 361 -36.07 3.93 -12.98
C VAL A 361 -36.36 3.22 -11.66
N LEU A 362 -35.38 2.52 -11.07
CA LEU A 362 -35.54 1.86 -9.77
C LEU A 362 -35.76 2.83 -8.59
N GLU A 363 -35.30 4.06 -8.70
CA GLU A 363 -35.54 5.10 -7.69
C GLU A 363 -36.90 5.79 -7.83
N GLU A 364 -37.40 5.89 -9.06
CA GLU A 364 -38.71 6.46 -9.35
C GLU A 364 -39.86 5.51 -9.02
N GLU A 365 -39.64 4.21 -9.13
CA GLU A 365 -40.65 3.21 -8.76
C GLU A 365 -40.91 3.21 -7.24
N THR A 366 -42.10 3.62 -6.85
CA THR A 366 -42.54 3.69 -5.43
C THR A 366 -42.95 2.31 -4.90
N PHE A 367 -42.05 1.68 -4.18
CA PHE A 367 -42.36 0.49 -3.37
C PHE A 367 -41.67 0.59 -1.99
N GLU A 368 -42.27 -0.02 -0.97
CA GLU A 368 -41.59 -0.14 0.33
C GLU A 368 -40.46 -1.17 0.22
N PRO A 369 -39.19 -0.75 0.22
CA PRO A 369 -38.09 -1.64 -0.08
C PRO A 369 -37.74 -2.48 1.15
N GLU A 370 -37.79 -3.80 1.00
CA GLU A 370 -37.21 -4.73 1.97
C GLU A 370 -35.70 -4.46 2.15
N VAL A 371 -35.20 -4.81 3.33
CA VAL A 371 -33.76 -4.60 3.68
C VAL A 371 -32.83 -5.25 2.63
N GLU A 372 -33.22 -6.41 2.12
CA GLU A 372 -32.44 -7.14 1.11
C GLU A 372 -32.42 -6.40 -0.25
N PHE A 373 -33.55 -5.80 -0.65
CA PHE A 373 -33.62 -5.01 -1.87
C PHE A 373 -32.77 -3.75 -1.79
N GLN A 374 -32.82 -3.05 -0.65
CA GLN A 374 -31.93 -1.91 -0.40
C GLN A 374 -30.45 -2.31 -0.46
N ALA A 375 -30.11 -3.51 0.01
CA ALA A 375 -28.76 -4.05 -0.15
C ALA A 375 -28.37 -4.21 -1.62
N GLY A 376 -29.27 -4.75 -2.44
CA GLY A 376 -29.08 -4.90 -3.87
C GLY A 376 -28.85 -3.57 -4.59
N LEU A 377 -29.63 -2.53 -4.27
CA LEU A 377 -29.47 -1.18 -4.81
C LEU A 377 -28.11 -0.56 -4.44
N VAL A 378 -27.69 -0.69 -3.17
CA VAL A 378 -26.37 -0.21 -2.74
C VAL A 378 -25.24 -0.89 -3.51
N GLU A 379 -25.37 -2.18 -3.76
CA GLU A 379 -24.37 -2.94 -4.51
C GLU A 379 -24.36 -2.57 -6.00
N MET A 380 -25.49 -2.26 -6.59
CA MET A 380 -25.58 -1.79 -7.96
C MET A 380 -24.97 -0.39 -8.12
N ARG A 381 -25.24 0.55 -7.19
CA ARG A 381 -24.56 1.87 -7.15
C ARG A 381 -23.05 1.73 -7.03
N SER A 382 -22.62 0.75 -6.27
CA SER A 382 -21.21 0.45 -6.10
C SER A 382 -20.57 -0.06 -7.39
N ALA A 383 -21.24 -0.98 -8.08
CA ALA A 383 -20.77 -1.49 -9.35
C ALA A 383 -20.69 -0.36 -10.40
N LEU A 384 -21.69 0.52 -10.45
CA LEU A 384 -21.67 1.71 -11.29
C LEU A 384 -20.45 2.60 -10.99
N ARG A 385 -20.18 2.89 -9.71
CA ARG A 385 -18.97 3.65 -9.33
C ARG A 385 -17.69 2.97 -9.77
N SER A 386 -17.58 1.63 -9.57
CA SER A 386 -16.41 0.89 -10.02
C SER A 386 -16.23 0.95 -11.55
N VAL A 387 -17.31 0.94 -12.33
CA VAL A 387 -17.24 1.15 -13.79
C VAL A 387 -16.72 2.56 -14.10
N VAL A 388 -17.23 3.60 -13.44
CA VAL A 388 -16.76 4.99 -13.59
C VAL A 388 -15.29 5.14 -13.22
N GLU A 389 -14.84 4.49 -12.16
CA GLU A 389 -13.41 4.50 -11.76
C GLU A 389 -12.52 3.85 -12.82
N GLN A 390 -12.96 2.74 -13.43
CA GLN A 390 -12.21 2.12 -14.55
C GLN A 390 -12.13 3.06 -15.76
N ILE A 391 -13.24 3.71 -16.13
CA ILE A 391 -13.26 4.70 -17.23
C ILE A 391 -12.30 5.85 -16.92
N SER A 392 -12.36 6.42 -15.72
CA SER A 392 -11.47 7.52 -15.30
C SER A 392 -9.99 7.10 -15.32
N SER A 393 -9.68 5.85 -14.94
CA SER A 393 -8.32 5.32 -15.02
C SER A 393 -7.84 5.20 -16.47
N ILE A 394 -8.71 4.76 -17.38
CA ILE A 394 -8.39 4.70 -18.81
C ILE A 394 -8.16 6.10 -19.36
N ASP A 395 -9.04 7.06 -19.05
CA ASP A 395 -8.93 8.44 -19.49
C ASP A 395 -7.62 9.09 -19.00
N PHE A 396 -7.22 8.81 -17.75
CA PHE A 396 -5.94 9.28 -17.21
C PHE A 396 -4.73 8.69 -17.94
N ILE A 397 -4.78 7.39 -18.29
CA ILE A 397 -3.69 6.71 -19.02
C ILE A 397 -3.62 7.22 -20.47
N LEU A 398 -4.76 7.34 -21.16
CA LEU A 398 -4.82 7.82 -22.54
C LEU A 398 -4.49 9.31 -22.67
N GLY A 399 -4.84 10.09 -21.65
CA GLY A 399 -4.54 11.53 -21.58
C GLY A 399 -3.17 11.84 -20.99
N ALA A 400 -2.30 10.84 -20.77
CA ALA A 400 -0.99 11.06 -20.20
C ALA A 400 -0.15 12.00 -21.07
N ALA A 401 0.18 13.15 -20.52
CA ALA A 401 0.99 14.19 -21.15
C ALA A 401 2.21 14.50 -20.26
N GLY A 402 3.00 15.51 -20.61
CA GLY A 402 4.24 15.84 -19.92
C GLY A 402 4.15 15.76 -18.39
N GLY A 403 5.10 15.08 -17.77
CA GLY A 403 5.14 14.85 -16.32
C GLY A 403 4.39 13.60 -15.84
N ILE A 404 3.66 12.88 -16.69
CA ILE A 404 3.01 11.59 -16.38
C ILE A 404 3.65 10.50 -17.20
N GLN A 405 4.08 9.42 -16.55
CA GLN A 405 4.65 8.25 -17.22
C GLN A 405 3.64 7.09 -17.22
N PRO A 406 3.09 6.72 -18.37
CA PRO A 406 2.35 5.48 -18.52
C PRO A 406 3.29 4.30 -18.82
N TRP A 407 2.88 3.09 -18.36
CA TRP A 407 3.59 1.84 -18.65
C TRP A 407 2.65 0.64 -18.60
N ILE A 408 3.09 -0.48 -19.15
CA ILE A 408 2.39 -1.75 -19.14
C ILE A 408 3.25 -2.83 -18.49
N GLU A 409 2.61 -3.67 -17.68
CA GLU A 409 3.19 -4.87 -17.11
C GLU A 409 2.38 -6.08 -17.55
N MET A 410 3.07 -7.12 -18.02
CA MET A 410 2.45 -8.37 -18.43
C MET A 410 3.19 -9.55 -17.78
N ALA A 411 2.45 -10.52 -17.26
CA ALA A 411 2.98 -11.78 -16.76
C ALA A 411 2.12 -12.94 -17.23
N SER A 412 2.78 -14.03 -17.66
CA SER A 412 2.11 -15.22 -18.16
C SER A 412 1.72 -16.22 -17.09
N LYS A 413 2.33 -16.17 -15.91
CA LYS A 413 2.07 -17.11 -14.79
C LYS A 413 1.96 -16.35 -13.45
N PRO A 414 1.07 -16.81 -12.50
CA PRO A 414 0.21 -18.00 -12.58
C PRO A 414 -1.04 -17.85 -13.46
N ALA A 415 -1.41 -16.64 -13.85
CA ALA A 415 -2.49 -16.35 -14.80
C ALA A 415 -2.06 -15.17 -15.69
N LYS A 416 -2.63 -15.05 -16.88
CA LYS A 416 -2.42 -13.88 -17.74
C LYS A 416 -2.71 -12.60 -16.97
N GLN A 417 -1.66 -11.91 -16.54
CA GLN A 417 -1.76 -10.62 -15.88
C GLN A 417 -1.37 -9.54 -16.88
N LEU A 418 -2.29 -8.65 -17.16
CA LEU A 418 -2.07 -7.44 -17.92
C LEU A 418 -2.49 -6.27 -17.04
N VAL A 419 -1.55 -5.38 -16.78
CA VAL A 419 -1.76 -4.19 -15.95
C VAL A 419 -1.18 -2.99 -16.68
N LEU A 420 -1.99 -1.97 -16.91
CA LEU A 420 -1.53 -0.66 -17.34
C LEU A 420 -1.55 0.28 -16.15
N ARG A 421 -0.52 1.09 -16.07
CA ARG A 421 -0.40 2.13 -15.03
C ARG A 421 0.04 3.44 -15.65
N ALA A 422 -0.33 4.51 -14.98
CA ALA A 422 0.25 5.82 -15.21
C ALA A 422 0.42 6.55 -13.89
N ALA A 423 1.55 7.21 -13.70
CA ALA A 423 1.79 7.97 -12.49
C ALA A 423 2.60 9.25 -12.79
N PRO A 424 2.43 10.30 -11.98
CA PRO A 424 3.22 11.51 -12.12
C PRO A 424 4.69 11.22 -11.80
N LEU A 425 5.59 11.78 -12.59
CA LEU A 425 7.04 11.72 -12.33
C LEU A 425 7.43 12.53 -11.08
N ARG A 426 6.68 13.63 -10.83
CA ARG A 426 6.83 14.51 -9.68
C ARG A 426 5.50 14.68 -8.95
N VAL A 427 5.56 14.87 -7.65
CA VAL A 427 4.39 15.05 -6.78
C VAL A 427 4.51 16.34 -5.93
N ASP A 428 5.56 17.09 -6.11
CA ASP A 428 5.90 18.29 -5.34
C ASP A 428 4.80 19.36 -5.37
N GLU A 429 4.36 19.79 -6.54
CA GLU A 429 3.27 20.76 -6.69
C GLU A 429 1.94 20.22 -6.15
N LEU A 430 1.67 18.93 -6.42
CA LEU A 430 0.45 18.26 -5.96
C LEU A 430 0.40 18.15 -4.43
N LEU A 431 1.54 17.89 -3.78
CA LEU A 431 1.64 17.88 -2.32
C LEU A 431 1.49 19.31 -1.76
N ALA A 432 2.06 20.30 -2.42
CA ALA A 432 1.91 21.69 -2.01
C ALA A 432 0.44 22.12 -2.04
N GLU A 433 -0.26 21.84 -3.13
CA GLU A 433 -1.66 22.22 -3.32
C GLU A 433 -2.63 21.43 -2.41
N HIS A 434 -2.43 20.10 -2.30
CA HIS A 434 -3.45 19.22 -1.71
C HIS A 434 -3.14 18.74 -0.29
N LEU A 435 -1.92 18.93 0.20
CA LEU A 435 -1.54 18.59 1.57
C LEU A 435 -1.14 19.85 2.35
N TYR A 436 -0.14 20.62 1.88
CA TYR A 436 0.40 21.73 2.65
C TYR A 436 -0.48 23.00 2.60
N GLY A 437 -1.25 23.18 1.53
CA GLY A 437 -2.21 24.29 1.43
C GLY A 437 -3.36 24.15 2.44
N PRO A 438 -4.16 23.07 2.37
CA PRO A 438 -5.35 22.95 3.20
C PRO A 438 -5.09 22.49 4.64
N VAL A 439 -3.98 21.78 4.92
CA VAL A 439 -3.64 21.29 6.27
C VAL A 439 -2.76 22.31 6.97
N SER A 440 -3.21 22.82 8.10
CA SER A 440 -2.52 23.92 8.78
C SER A 440 -1.15 23.51 9.35
N THR A 441 -0.98 22.27 9.83
CA THR A 441 0.30 21.76 10.30
C THR A 441 0.58 20.39 9.72
N VAL A 442 1.76 20.24 9.10
CA VAL A 442 2.26 18.96 8.62
C VAL A 442 3.65 18.73 9.19
N ILE A 443 3.80 17.70 10.01
CA ILE A 443 5.09 17.30 10.58
C ILE A 443 5.52 16.01 9.91
N GLN A 444 6.69 16.00 9.29
CA GLN A 444 7.30 14.84 8.67
C GLN A 444 8.50 14.43 9.50
N THR A 445 8.46 13.22 10.05
CA THR A 445 9.57 12.69 10.84
C THR A 445 10.12 11.41 10.25
N SER A 446 11.43 11.26 10.24
CA SER A 446 12.12 10.03 9.84
C SER A 446 13.52 10.01 10.42
N ALA A 447 14.18 8.85 10.36
CA ALA A 447 15.62 8.74 10.61
C ALA A 447 16.47 9.21 9.40
N THR A 448 15.83 9.40 8.24
CA THR A 448 16.50 9.59 6.96
C THR A 448 15.72 10.58 6.08
N LEU A 449 15.92 11.87 6.31
CA LEU A 449 15.37 12.96 5.50
C LEU A 449 16.47 13.77 4.78
N ARG A 450 17.71 13.68 5.25
CA ARG A 450 18.86 14.36 4.66
C ARG A 450 19.81 13.40 3.93
N VAL A 451 20.42 13.89 2.89
CA VAL A 451 21.57 13.26 2.21
C VAL A 451 22.81 14.04 2.57
N GLY A 452 23.67 13.48 3.42
CA GLY A 452 24.71 14.24 4.10
C GLY A 452 24.10 15.33 4.98
N GLU A 453 24.51 16.58 4.77
CA GLU A 453 23.96 17.76 5.47
C GLU A 453 22.79 18.42 4.71
N SER A 454 22.44 17.92 3.52
CA SER A 454 21.51 18.59 2.61
C SER A 454 20.08 18.06 2.72
N TRP A 455 19.11 18.97 2.79
CA TRP A 455 17.68 18.73 2.69
C TRP A 455 17.16 18.76 1.24
N ASN A 456 17.99 19.20 0.28
CA ASN A 456 17.56 19.56 -1.07
C ASN A 456 16.88 18.41 -1.81
N PHE A 457 17.36 17.17 -1.61
CA PHE A 457 16.79 16.01 -2.29
C PHE A 457 15.31 15.81 -1.96
N LEU A 458 14.94 15.81 -0.67
CA LEU A 458 13.55 15.66 -0.27
C LEU A 458 12.74 16.95 -0.42
N SER A 459 13.36 18.12 -0.25
CA SER A 459 12.72 19.42 -0.49
C SER A 459 12.15 19.51 -1.91
N ASP A 460 13.00 19.20 -2.91
CA ASP A 460 12.59 19.19 -4.32
C ASP A 460 11.48 18.18 -4.62
N ARG A 461 11.50 17.01 -3.94
CA ARG A 461 10.55 15.93 -4.22
C ARG A 461 9.26 16.01 -3.45
N LEU A 462 9.31 16.55 -2.25
CA LEU A 462 8.12 16.67 -1.39
C LEU A 462 7.46 18.04 -1.49
N GLY A 463 7.99 18.96 -2.34
CA GLY A 463 7.37 20.23 -2.63
C GLY A 463 7.49 21.27 -1.51
N TRP A 464 8.50 21.15 -0.65
CA TRP A 464 8.70 22.16 0.41
C TRP A 464 9.10 23.53 -0.16
N ASP A 465 9.67 23.57 -1.36
CA ASP A 465 10.06 24.81 -2.03
C ASP A 465 8.88 25.58 -2.64
N HIS A 466 7.69 24.94 -2.72
CA HIS A 466 6.42 25.57 -3.13
C HIS A 466 5.63 26.17 -1.97
N VAL A 467 6.14 26.05 -0.74
CA VAL A 467 5.50 26.57 0.46
C VAL A 467 6.24 27.81 0.94
N GLU A 468 5.53 28.72 1.59
CA GLU A 468 6.11 29.93 2.19
C GLU A 468 7.26 29.55 3.14
N ARG A 469 8.40 30.22 2.96
CA ARG A 469 9.65 29.89 3.70
C ARG A 469 9.48 29.98 5.21
N GLU A 470 8.66 30.89 5.69
CA GLU A 470 8.37 31.13 7.08
C GLU A 470 7.68 29.94 7.74
N ARG A 471 6.86 29.20 6.98
CA ARG A 471 6.16 27.99 7.44
C ARG A 471 7.04 26.76 7.44
N ILE A 472 8.16 26.73 6.69
CA ILE A 472 9.03 25.55 6.62
C ILE A 472 10.07 25.57 7.72
N LYS A 473 10.07 24.52 8.56
CA LYS A 473 11.07 24.26 9.59
C LYS A 473 11.80 22.96 9.28
N ARG A 474 13.13 23.00 9.26
CA ARG A 474 13.99 21.84 9.00
C ARG A 474 14.96 21.70 10.15
N GLU A 475 14.83 20.64 10.93
CA GLU A 475 15.66 20.42 12.09
C GLU A 475 16.14 18.95 12.14
N ASP A 476 17.34 18.74 12.66
CA ASP A 476 17.90 17.41 12.88
C ASP A 476 18.29 17.19 14.35
N PHE A 477 18.12 15.97 14.80
CA PHE A 477 18.36 15.56 16.17
C PHE A 477 19.33 14.39 16.18
N SER A 478 20.47 14.58 16.77
CA SER A 478 21.56 13.61 16.80
C SER A 478 21.16 12.34 17.54
N SER A 479 21.61 11.20 17.01
CA SER A 479 21.51 9.91 17.69
C SER A 479 22.26 9.94 19.02
N PRO A 480 21.72 9.31 20.08
CA PRO A 480 22.42 9.20 21.36
C PRO A 480 23.58 8.19 21.33
N PHE A 481 23.73 7.46 20.24
CA PHE A 481 24.76 6.41 20.12
C PHE A 481 26.10 6.96 19.68
N ASP A 482 27.17 6.50 20.34
CA ASP A 482 28.55 6.76 19.92
C ASP A 482 28.95 5.75 18.82
N TRP A 483 28.69 6.12 17.58
CA TRP A 483 28.97 5.29 16.42
C TRP A 483 30.43 4.83 16.30
N LYS A 484 31.37 5.68 16.72
CA LYS A 484 32.80 5.38 16.64
C LYS A 484 33.23 4.27 17.61
N ARG A 485 32.52 4.13 18.72
CA ARG A 485 32.82 3.12 19.75
C ARG A 485 31.95 1.87 19.62
N GLN A 486 30.72 2.03 19.14
CA GLN A 486 29.72 0.97 19.17
C GLN A 486 29.58 0.21 17.85
N VAL A 487 30.20 0.69 16.77
CA VAL A 487 30.08 0.08 15.44
C VAL A 487 31.45 -0.20 14.83
N LEU A 488 31.60 -1.40 14.29
CA LEU A 488 32.70 -1.76 13.40
C LEU A 488 32.15 -1.85 11.97
N LEU A 489 32.66 -1.01 11.07
CA LEU A 489 32.32 -1.07 9.63
C LEU A 489 33.41 -1.85 8.90
N GLY A 490 33.07 -3.00 8.34
CA GLY A 490 33.92 -3.79 7.45
C GLY A 490 33.60 -3.50 5.98
N LEU A 491 34.61 -3.17 5.20
CA LEU A 491 34.53 -2.97 3.74
C LEU A 491 35.52 -3.93 3.06
N PRO A 492 35.11 -5.16 2.70
CA PRO A 492 35.97 -6.12 2.05
C PRO A 492 36.42 -5.60 0.67
N GLY A 493 37.72 -5.57 0.43
CA GLY A 493 38.32 -5.11 -0.84
C GLY A 493 38.55 -6.21 -1.88
N ASP A 494 38.33 -7.47 -1.52
CA ASP A 494 38.60 -8.66 -2.33
C ASP A 494 37.35 -9.31 -2.94
N ILE A 495 36.20 -8.63 -2.84
CA ILE A 495 34.95 -9.09 -3.44
C ILE A 495 34.86 -8.58 -4.89
N PRO A 496 34.61 -9.45 -5.88
CA PRO A 496 34.39 -9.03 -7.27
C PRO A 496 33.23 -8.04 -7.38
N ASP A 497 33.19 -7.27 -8.46
CA ASP A 497 32.06 -6.39 -8.73
C ASP A 497 30.73 -7.18 -8.83
N PRO A 498 29.62 -6.61 -8.38
CA PRO A 498 28.30 -7.22 -8.51
C PRO A 498 27.98 -7.62 -9.96
N GLY A 499 27.61 -8.89 -10.18
CA GLY A 499 27.30 -9.43 -11.51
C GLY A 499 28.48 -10.13 -12.20
N ARG A 500 29.71 -10.04 -11.67
CA ARG A 500 30.84 -10.84 -12.15
C ARG A 500 30.83 -12.25 -11.55
N THR A 501 31.45 -13.19 -12.28
CA THR A 501 31.65 -14.57 -11.82
C THR A 501 32.39 -14.58 -10.47
N GLY A 502 31.92 -15.41 -9.52
CA GLY A 502 32.50 -15.52 -8.18
C GLY A 502 31.93 -14.55 -7.14
N TYR A 503 31.13 -13.53 -7.53
CA TYR A 503 30.55 -12.59 -6.59
C TYR A 503 29.67 -13.28 -5.53
N ASP A 504 28.67 -14.06 -5.97
CA ASP A 504 27.73 -14.72 -5.04
C ASP A 504 28.45 -15.72 -4.13
N GLN A 505 29.49 -16.40 -4.64
CA GLN A 505 30.32 -17.32 -3.86
C GLN A 505 31.10 -16.56 -2.76
N LYS A 506 31.71 -15.41 -3.11
CA LYS A 506 32.44 -14.59 -2.13
C LYS A 506 31.51 -14.02 -1.05
N ILE A 507 30.30 -13.61 -1.43
CA ILE A 507 29.27 -13.20 -0.45
C ILE A 507 28.91 -14.37 0.47
N ALA A 508 28.76 -15.58 -0.05
CA ALA A 508 28.43 -16.75 0.76
C ALA A 508 29.57 -17.09 1.76
N GLU A 509 30.84 -17.04 1.32
CA GLU A 509 32.01 -17.21 2.19
C GLU A 509 32.02 -16.16 3.31
N MET A 510 31.83 -14.87 2.96
CA MET A 510 31.78 -13.78 3.92
C MET A 510 30.64 -13.93 4.93
N VAL A 511 29.46 -14.39 4.49
CA VAL A 511 28.32 -14.65 5.38
C VAL A 511 28.68 -15.74 6.40
N LEU A 512 29.31 -16.84 5.98
CA LEU A 512 29.72 -17.91 6.87
C LEU A 512 30.76 -17.45 7.90
N ASP A 513 31.77 -16.73 7.47
CA ASP A 513 32.85 -16.25 8.35
C ASP A 513 32.33 -15.21 9.34
N THR A 514 31.49 -14.28 8.86
CA THR A 514 30.90 -13.25 9.71
C THR A 514 29.88 -13.84 10.68
N ALA A 515 29.05 -14.78 10.24
CA ALA A 515 28.09 -15.48 11.11
C ALA A 515 28.80 -16.26 12.22
N ARG A 516 29.94 -16.93 11.90
CA ARG A 516 30.78 -17.59 12.89
C ARG A 516 31.33 -16.61 13.93
N ALA A 517 31.85 -15.44 13.46
CA ALA A 517 32.41 -14.42 14.33
C ALA A 517 31.35 -13.74 15.22
N ALA A 518 30.13 -13.58 14.72
CA ALA A 518 29.01 -12.95 15.40
C ALA A 518 28.17 -13.94 16.23
N ASP A 519 28.53 -15.22 16.26
CA ASP A 519 27.75 -16.30 16.88
C ASP A 519 26.30 -16.32 16.35
N GLY A 520 26.14 -16.38 15.04
CA GLY A 520 24.85 -16.13 14.38
C GLY A 520 24.47 -14.66 14.46
N ARG A 521 23.35 -14.34 15.09
CA ARG A 521 22.82 -12.98 15.37
C ARG A 521 23.02 -11.99 14.21
N THR A 522 22.84 -12.48 12.98
CA THR A 522 23.21 -11.78 11.74
C THR A 522 21.99 -11.58 10.84
N PHE A 523 21.77 -10.35 10.39
CA PHE A 523 20.92 -10.07 9.24
C PHE A 523 21.74 -9.95 7.98
N VAL A 524 21.31 -10.60 6.89
CA VAL A 524 21.87 -10.39 5.56
C VAL A 524 20.81 -9.75 4.67
N LEU A 525 21.07 -8.52 4.24
CA LEU A 525 20.17 -7.69 3.47
C LEU A 525 20.54 -7.74 1.99
N PHE A 526 19.59 -8.21 1.18
CA PHE A 526 19.72 -8.30 -0.27
C PHE A 526 18.85 -7.26 -0.98
N THR A 527 19.21 -6.92 -2.20
CA THR A 527 18.43 -6.07 -3.11
C THR A 527 17.66 -6.88 -4.16
N SER A 528 17.85 -8.22 -4.21
CA SER A 528 17.26 -9.13 -5.19
C SER A 528 16.86 -10.45 -4.54
N HIS A 529 15.65 -10.92 -4.78
CA HIS A 529 15.18 -12.24 -4.35
C HIS A 529 15.98 -13.38 -4.95
N GLN A 530 16.48 -13.22 -6.19
CA GLN A 530 17.29 -14.23 -6.85
C GLN A 530 18.66 -14.38 -6.16
N ALA A 531 19.33 -13.26 -5.85
CA ALA A 531 20.60 -13.28 -5.13
C ALA A 531 20.43 -13.88 -3.72
N LEU A 532 19.35 -13.49 -3.01
CA LEU A 532 19.00 -14.03 -1.70
C LEU A 532 18.88 -15.55 -1.73
N ARG A 533 18.11 -16.11 -2.68
CA ARG A 533 17.91 -17.58 -2.79
C ARG A 533 19.20 -18.30 -3.14
N ARG A 534 19.96 -17.82 -4.14
CA ARG A 534 21.25 -18.45 -4.52
C ARG A 534 22.24 -18.47 -3.36
N THR A 535 22.39 -17.34 -2.66
CA THR A 535 23.29 -17.28 -1.50
C THR A 535 22.79 -18.18 -0.36
N ALA A 536 21.48 -18.25 -0.11
CA ALA A 536 20.91 -19.13 0.91
C ALA A 536 21.22 -20.61 0.63
N GLU A 537 21.11 -21.06 -0.62
CA GLU A 537 21.48 -22.42 -1.02
C GLU A 537 22.96 -22.71 -0.76
N MET A 538 23.85 -21.76 -1.07
CA MET A 538 25.31 -21.92 -0.88
C MET A 538 25.71 -21.99 0.60
N VAL A 539 25.07 -21.26 1.50
CA VAL A 539 25.45 -21.18 2.91
C VAL A 539 24.75 -22.20 3.80
N ARG A 540 23.67 -22.82 3.34
CA ARG A 540 22.78 -23.68 4.16
C ARG A 540 23.52 -24.79 4.87
N SER A 541 24.34 -25.57 4.14
CA SER A 541 25.11 -26.65 4.71
C SER A 541 26.19 -26.18 5.69
N GLY A 542 26.85 -25.05 5.38
CA GLY A 542 27.86 -24.46 6.25
C GLY A 542 27.28 -23.93 7.56
N LEU A 543 26.14 -23.24 7.52
CA LEU A 543 25.45 -22.80 8.73
C LEU A 543 24.91 -23.97 9.57
N GLN A 544 24.39 -25.00 8.92
CA GLN A 544 23.95 -26.22 9.59
C GLN A 544 25.09 -26.90 10.34
N ALA A 545 26.28 -27.00 9.72
CA ALA A 545 27.47 -27.53 10.36
C ALA A 545 27.95 -26.70 11.57
N LEU A 546 27.64 -25.40 11.59
CA LEU A 546 27.88 -24.51 12.71
C LEU A 546 26.76 -24.54 13.77
N GLY A 547 25.69 -25.31 13.55
CA GLY A 547 24.51 -25.32 14.44
C GLY A 547 23.65 -24.07 14.39
N MET A 548 23.83 -23.23 13.38
CA MET A 548 23.13 -21.94 13.24
C MET A 548 21.91 -22.07 12.32
N PRO A 549 20.69 -21.80 12.81
CA PRO A 549 19.49 -21.79 11.96
C PRO A 549 19.57 -20.71 10.88
N LEU A 550 19.35 -21.11 9.62
CA LEU A 550 19.15 -20.19 8.51
C LEU A 550 17.65 -19.93 8.33
N LEU A 551 17.26 -18.67 8.45
CA LEU A 551 15.90 -18.20 8.25
C LEU A 551 15.85 -17.38 6.97
N VAL A 552 15.00 -17.78 6.01
CA VAL A 552 14.97 -17.15 4.69
C VAL A 552 13.60 -16.55 4.42
N GLN A 553 13.58 -15.30 3.99
CA GLN A 553 12.35 -14.62 3.58
C GLN A 553 11.62 -15.42 2.49
N GLY A 554 10.32 -15.72 2.75
CA GLY A 554 9.47 -16.51 1.87
C GLY A 554 9.32 -17.98 2.29
N GLU A 555 10.10 -18.48 3.26
CA GLU A 555 9.92 -19.82 3.84
C GLU A 555 8.87 -19.85 4.95
N ALA A 556 8.59 -18.71 5.57
CA ALA A 556 7.52 -18.54 6.57
C ALA A 556 7.06 -17.06 6.61
N PRO A 557 5.94 -16.75 7.26
CA PRO A 557 5.50 -15.38 7.51
C PRO A 557 6.58 -14.53 8.20
N ARG A 558 6.67 -13.25 7.83
CA ARG A 558 7.68 -12.33 8.36
C ARG A 558 7.72 -12.25 9.89
N SER A 559 6.56 -12.19 10.52
CA SER A 559 6.42 -12.16 11.99
C SER A 559 6.97 -13.40 12.65
N GLU A 560 6.76 -14.56 12.04
CA GLU A 560 7.26 -15.84 12.53
C GLU A 560 8.78 -15.94 12.36
N LEU A 561 9.33 -15.56 11.20
CA LEU A 561 10.78 -15.55 10.98
C LEU A 561 11.49 -14.64 11.98
N LEU A 562 10.94 -13.46 12.27
CA LEU A 562 11.49 -12.56 13.26
C LEU A 562 11.41 -13.10 14.68
N ARG A 563 10.30 -13.72 15.05
CA ARG A 563 10.16 -14.38 16.35
C ARG A 563 11.19 -15.52 16.49
N ARG A 564 11.28 -16.40 15.50
CA ARG A 564 12.29 -17.50 15.48
C ARG A 564 13.71 -16.96 15.56
N PHE A 565 14.00 -15.84 14.90
CA PHE A 565 15.31 -15.18 14.96
C PHE A 565 15.66 -14.72 16.37
N VAL A 566 14.72 -14.03 17.04
CA VAL A 566 14.91 -13.56 18.41
C VAL A 566 15.00 -14.71 19.40
N ASP A 567 14.10 -15.70 19.29
CA ASP A 567 14.04 -16.85 20.20
C ASP A 567 15.28 -17.75 20.09
N SER A 568 15.83 -17.86 18.88
CA SER A 568 17.05 -18.66 18.65
C SER A 568 18.29 -18.06 19.29
N GLY A 569 18.45 -16.74 19.28
CA GLY A 569 19.62 -16.04 19.80
C GLY A 569 20.93 -16.25 19.03
N HIS A 570 20.98 -17.15 18.02
CA HIS A 570 22.17 -17.46 17.21
C HIS A 570 21.82 -17.79 15.74
N ALA A 571 20.68 -17.34 15.25
CA ALA A 571 20.25 -17.54 13.87
C ALA A 571 20.86 -16.53 12.89
N VAL A 572 20.82 -16.89 11.60
CA VAL A 572 21.11 -15.99 10.48
C VAL A 572 19.82 -15.76 9.69
N LEU A 573 19.42 -14.51 9.48
CA LEU A 573 18.21 -14.14 8.77
C LEU A 573 18.54 -13.46 7.45
N PHE A 574 18.02 -14.02 6.35
CA PHE A 574 18.12 -13.45 5.01
C PHE A 574 16.85 -12.71 4.65
N GLY A 575 16.98 -11.41 4.33
CA GLY A 575 15.87 -10.56 3.95
C GLY A 575 16.14 -9.65 2.76
N ASN A 576 15.09 -9.29 2.06
CA ASN A 576 15.10 -8.30 1.00
C ASN A 576 14.50 -6.97 1.50
N GLN A 577 14.13 -6.06 0.61
CA GLN A 577 13.69 -4.68 0.87
C GLN A 577 12.71 -4.54 2.06
N SER A 578 11.77 -5.46 2.23
CA SER A 578 10.84 -5.45 3.36
C SER A 578 11.51 -5.62 4.74
N TYR A 579 12.75 -6.11 4.79
CA TYR A 579 13.55 -6.26 6.01
C TYR A 579 14.50 -5.07 6.25
N TRP A 580 14.66 -4.18 5.28
CA TRP A 580 15.43 -2.94 5.44
C TRP A 580 14.72 -1.94 6.36
N GLU A 581 13.39 -2.05 6.47
CA GLU A 581 12.55 -1.10 7.22
C GLU A 581 11.53 -1.82 8.12
N GLY A 582 11.04 -1.11 9.15
CA GLY A 582 9.90 -1.56 9.96
C GLY A 582 10.13 -2.82 10.82
N ILE A 583 11.37 -3.19 11.10
CA ILE A 583 11.71 -4.29 12.02
C ILE A 583 12.31 -3.73 13.29
N ASP A 584 11.82 -4.20 14.42
CA ASP A 584 12.38 -3.91 15.73
C ASP A 584 12.89 -5.21 16.36
N VAL A 585 14.21 -5.39 16.35
CA VAL A 585 14.88 -6.50 17.02
C VAL A 585 15.63 -5.94 18.22
N PRO A 586 15.31 -6.33 19.44
CA PRO A 586 15.92 -5.76 20.63
C PRO A 586 17.38 -6.18 20.78
N GLY A 587 18.23 -5.23 21.06
CA GLY A 587 19.59 -5.30 21.61
C GLY A 587 20.47 -6.45 21.18
N ALA A 588 20.66 -7.39 22.08
CA ALA A 588 21.63 -8.49 21.93
C ALA A 588 21.27 -9.53 20.85
N ALA A 589 20.04 -9.56 20.37
CA ALA A 589 19.60 -10.54 19.39
C ALA A 589 20.16 -10.26 17.98
N LEU A 590 20.58 -9.03 17.69
CA LEU A 590 21.19 -8.65 16.40
C LEU A 590 22.51 -7.93 16.64
N SER A 591 23.62 -8.55 16.29
CA SER A 591 24.97 -7.98 16.45
C SER A 591 25.68 -7.72 15.14
N CYS A 592 25.18 -8.25 14.03
CA CYS A 592 25.78 -8.07 12.72
C CYS A 592 24.73 -7.81 11.63
N VAL A 593 25.02 -6.88 10.73
CA VAL A 593 24.23 -6.62 9.52
C VAL A 593 25.17 -6.66 8.31
N ILE A 594 24.91 -7.59 7.39
CA ILE A 594 25.62 -7.70 6.12
C ILE A 594 24.74 -7.08 5.05
N ILE A 595 25.25 -6.09 4.32
CA ILE A 595 24.61 -5.47 3.18
C ILE A 595 25.31 -6.01 1.92
N ALA A 596 24.68 -6.98 1.28
CA ALA A 596 25.29 -7.68 0.14
C ALA A 596 25.49 -6.76 -1.08
N ARG A 597 24.61 -5.79 -1.27
CA ARG A 597 24.72 -4.75 -2.32
C ARG A 597 24.17 -3.43 -1.81
N LEU A 598 24.74 -2.32 -2.30
CA LEU A 598 24.15 -1.00 -2.08
C LEU A 598 22.73 -0.95 -2.64
N PRO A 599 21.77 -0.33 -1.93
CA PRO A 599 20.34 -0.38 -2.26
C PRO A 599 19.97 0.60 -3.38
N PHE A 600 20.66 0.50 -4.52
CA PHE A 600 20.23 1.19 -5.73
C PHE A 600 18.91 0.59 -6.22
N ARG A 601 17.97 1.43 -6.61
CA ARG A 601 16.74 0.99 -7.27
C ARG A 601 17.06 0.41 -8.64
N ILE A 602 16.18 -0.46 -9.13
CA ILE A 602 16.31 -1.07 -10.45
C ILE A 602 16.18 0.04 -11.50
N PRO A 603 17.22 0.32 -12.30
CA PRO A 603 17.24 1.47 -13.20
C PRO A 603 16.19 1.39 -14.32
N ASN A 604 15.79 0.18 -14.71
CA ASN A 604 14.81 -0.06 -15.77
C ASN A 604 13.33 -0.06 -15.26
N HIS A 605 13.07 0.41 -14.03
CA HIS A 605 11.69 0.64 -13.62
C HIS A 605 11.13 1.88 -14.34
N PRO A 606 9.93 1.83 -14.94
CA PRO A 606 9.36 2.92 -15.74
C PRO A 606 9.42 4.31 -15.12
N LEU A 607 9.08 4.44 -13.85
CA LEU A 607 9.14 5.73 -13.15
C LEU A 607 10.57 6.21 -12.91
N GLU A 608 11.51 5.30 -12.66
CA GLU A 608 12.91 5.68 -12.46
C GLU A 608 13.55 6.16 -13.78
N GLN A 609 13.25 5.49 -14.89
CA GLN A 609 13.68 5.93 -16.22
C GLN A 609 13.07 7.28 -16.60
N GLY A 610 11.76 7.46 -16.42
CA GLY A 610 11.10 8.73 -16.72
C GLY A 610 11.66 9.90 -15.90
N ARG A 611 11.94 9.67 -14.61
CA ARG A 611 12.57 10.66 -13.73
C ARG A 611 14.01 10.96 -14.12
N ALA A 612 14.75 9.94 -14.57
CA ALA A 612 16.10 10.12 -15.05
C ALA A 612 16.14 11.01 -16.30
N GLU A 613 15.29 10.73 -17.28
CA GLU A 613 15.16 11.54 -18.51
C GLU A 613 14.71 12.97 -18.21
N GLU A 614 13.80 13.16 -17.26
CA GLU A 614 13.38 14.50 -16.84
C GLU A 614 14.55 15.30 -16.24
N LEU A 615 15.40 14.65 -15.44
CA LEU A 615 16.61 15.28 -14.88
C LEU A 615 17.62 15.62 -15.98
N GLU A 616 17.85 14.70 -16.92
CA GLU A 616 18.73 14.93 -18.07
C GLU A 616 18.25 16.10 -18.93
N ALA A 617 16.95 16.19 -19.20
CA ALA A 617 16.35 17.32 -19.91
C ALA A 617 16.57 18.67 -19.21
N ARG A 618 16.76 18.65 -17.87
CA ARG A 618 17.12 19.81 -17.06
C ARG A 618 18.64 20.02 -16.90
N GLY A 619 19.47 19.25 -17.61
CA GLY A 619 20.92 19.30 -17.52
C GLY A 619 21.50 18.76 -16.21
N LYS A 620 20.74 17.93 -15.47
CA LYS A 620 21.15 17.34 -14.19
C LYS A 620 21.51 15.86 -14.37
N SER A 621 22.54 15.39 -13.67
CA SER A 621 22.90 13.97 -13.65
C SER A 621 21.85 13.13 -12.88
N PRO A 622 21.20 12.14 -13.49
CA PRO A 622 20.26 11.24 -12.79
C PRO A 622 20.94 10.46 -11.66
N PHE A 623 22.21 10.07 -11.86
CA PHE A 623 22.96 9.38 -10.83
C PHE A 623 23.12 10.25 -9.58
N ALA A 624 23.61 11.48 -9.75
CA ALA A 624 23.91 12.37 -8.63
C ALA A 624 22.65 12.92 -7.93
N HIS A 625 21.55 13.15 -8.69
CA HIS A 625 20.35 13.80 -8.17
C HIS A 625 19.18 12.86 -7.86
N LEU A 626 19.28 11.57 -8.24
CA LEU A 626 18.21 10.58 -8.00
C LEU A 626 18.74 9.27 -7.40
N ALA A 627 19.62 8.56 -8.12
CA ALA A 627 20.01 7.21 -7.75
C ALA A 627 20.86 7.19 -6.47
N LEU A 628 21.92 8.02 -6.42
CA LEU A 628 22.82 8.10 -5.27
C LEU A 628 22.13 8.59 -3.99
N PRO A 629 21.34 9.68 -3.99
CA PRO A 629 20.58 10.11 -2.81
C PRO A 629 19.68 9.02 -2.23
N ARG A 630 18.93 8.31 -3.08
CA ARG A 630 18.07 7.21 -2.64
C ARG A 630 18.85 6.04 -2.06
N ALA A 631 19.98 5.69 -2.68
CA ALA A 631 20.84 4.63 -2.17
C ALA A 631 21.45 4.99 -0.80
N VAL A 632 21.82 6.24 -0.59
CA VAL A 632 22.33 6.74 0.70
C VAL A 632 21.23 6.65 1.77
N LEU A 633 20.01 7.10 1.48
CA LEU A 633 18.88 7.00 2.43
C LEU A 633 18.58 5.53 2.78
N GLY A 634 18.50 4.65 1.77
CA GLY A 634 18.29 3.23 1.98
C GLY A 634 19.42 2.56 2.78
N LEU A 635 20.68 2.90 2.50
CA LEU A 635 21.83 2.39 3.26
C LEU A 635 21.75 2.79 4.74
N ARG A 636 21.42 4.06 5.03
CA ARG A 636 21.23 4.55 6.40
C ARG A 636 20.11 3.82 7.14
N GLN A 637 19.06 3.42 6.44
CA GLN A 637 17.97 2.62 7.00
C GLN A 637 18.41 1.19 7.35
N GLY A 638 19.11 0.52 6.43
CA GLY A 638 19.65 -0.81 6.64
C GLY A 638 20.65 -0.84 7.80
N PHE A 639 21.58 0.12 7.82
CA PHE A 639 22.53 0.29 8.91
C PHE A 639 21.86 0.57 10.27
N GLY A 640 20.80 1.37 10.28
CA GLY A 640 20.04 1.69 11.49
C GLY A 640 19.35 0.49 12.16
N ARG A 641 19.40 -0.71 11.54
CA ARG A 641 18.93 -1.95 12.18
C ARG A 641 19.89 -2.46 13.25
N LEU A 642 21.17 -2.22 13.06
CA LEU A 642 22.23 -2.75 13.94
C LEU A 642 22.17 -2.13 15.35
N ILE A 643 21.78 -0.87 15.48
CA ILE A 643 21.81 -0.18 16.77
C ILE A 643 20.39 0.17 17.22
N ARG A 644 19.89 -0.62 18.16
CA ARG A 644 18.65 -0.38 18.88
C ARG A 644 18.82 -0.75 20.35
N THR A 645 18.17 -0.02 21.21
CA THR A 645 18.15 -0.27 22.66
C THR A 645 17.01 -1.16 23.05
#